data_ce0f2a96c4f14ec2dddf28da6e6c825b
#
_entry.id   ce0f2a96c4f14ec2dddf28da6e6c825b
#
_cell.length_a   1.000
_cell.length_b   1.000
_cell.length_c   1.000
_cell.angle_alpha   90.00
_cell.angle_beta   90.00
_cell.angle_gamma   90.00
#
_symmetry.space_group_name_H-M   'P 1'
#
loop_
_entity.id
_entity.type
_entity.pdbx_description
1 polymer ?
#
loop_
_entity_poly.entity_id
_entity_poly.type
_entity_poly.pdbx_seq_one_letter_code
_entity_poly.pdbx_strand_id
1 'polypeptide(L)'
;MKWTKSGFEGFRKGTFGNGGQNLYVTANGTLQRIFNFDVNGDGYPDIPIANSHSMNEKPEIYIFDELGQEKPLKLPTNGAFDAIFADLNGNGTQDLVVACQHNGVHSDVTAVIYFGSEQGLCEKYKTELTVPCAFGVDIGDFNGNGKKDLIFNANNKMRIFPCTELGYQASQYEEIEIKAVSMTVGDFDGDGYDDLYVINPQTLDNAIYWGSEKGLDPENKTVFGKEIKLSDSAFTSTTAGRMLMSWMPWNTNAVTIKGKKMVFRSEGEDVVFESFDKDRNAHEELRFHVFDLDKVEREVNKHRYNGIMHATVGDLKNCGDEDIIIAYSTGYDYVDDLIILWDSENYSMEKATRIPIRSAHTLTVAPVEEGGKNYLFVCQAGEEDKLQVTHAVFSFDENGIPQKVWDIPAMEAAKIITGKTYTDGRYQIAVINHEGEAKLGLEDVWVYLGGEDGYNADRRIALPGCAAVDCVPINMKDSGTPELLVVTCAENAPHLDPGATIYFSDENGFDKDNKFCFDTILAHGVAVGDFRHSGYLDFAFAGIRNREMRLFEGGPDGYKMKKIVFGPHPETFVPFPWDEAGKDPDYSDEENALIPDFGNVRWMHAADYNGDGYLDIFVSQITGKNSFILWGGPEGYSTERMQVLATDGISAANAADLDGDGYLDLVVSCHLTKGHKIPNEKGKFVVYWGGPNGFEEHRKSQLPTYCSNALTIHDFNNDGLLDIYGTAYNNGRCRDIDSVMYFQGEDRMFHYADKQYIFNHSGCGCLAGDFNGDGYIDLAVASHKNDGNHVNESYIFWGGEDGINDQRYTALPCRGPHGMCSVDIGNIMDRSDSEYYTSEAYESQTKALKIEWKAENAQKTWVKVQLRCADTPDALETAEWSESFENGADISALNLKGFVQYKLELGAKCGCGSPRVTEVTVDFE
;
A
#
# COMPACT_ATOMS: atom_id res chain seq x y z
N MET A 1 54.32 -5.48 28.33
CA MET A 1 53.56 -6.31 27.34
C MET A 1 52.53 -5.41 26.69
N LYS A 2 52.24 -5.68 25.46
CA LYS A 2 51.23 -4.88 24.73
C LYS A 2 50.18 -5.81 24.17
N TRP A 3 48.93 -5.59 24.56
CA TRP A 3 47.78 -6.27 24.00
C TRP A 3 47.11 -5.32 23.01
N THR A 4 47.11 -5.73 21.77
CA THR A 4 46.50 -4.94 20.70
C THR A 4 45.43 -5.75 20.06
N LYS A 5 44.22 -5.19 20.05
CA LYS A 5 43.07 -5.70 19.31
C LYS A 5 42.90 -4.84 18.09
N SER A 6 43.27 -5.38 16.98
CA SER A 6 43.11 -4.75 15.67
C SER A 6 42.88 -5.82 14.62
N GLY A 7 42.22 -5.41 13.57
CA GLY A 7 41.86 -6.31 12.52
C GLY A 7 40.60 -7.10 12.90
N PHE A 8 40.01 -7.68 11.85
CA PHE A 8 38.75 -8.35 11.90
C PHE A 8 38.66 -9.46 12.97
N GLU A 9 39.63 -10.35 13.04
CA GLU A 9 39.65 -11.46 13.98
C GLU A 9 39.71 -11.00 15.45
N GLY A 10 40.36 -9.86 15.74
CA GLY A 10 40.48 -9.33 17.08
C GLY A 10 39.15 -8.96 17.69
N PHE A 11 38.34 -8.14 17.02
CA PHE A 11 37.06 -7.68 17.54
C PHE A 11 35.98 -8.75 17.45
N ARG A 12 36.05 -9.67 16.50
CA ARG A 12 35.10 -10.77 16.38
C ARG A 12 34.96 -11.68 17.58
N LYS A 13 35.97 -11.77 18.39
CA LYS A 13 35.95 -12.64 19.58
C LYS A 13 35.24 -12.00 20.77
N GLY A 14 34.82 -10.77 20.67
CA GLY A 14 34.05 -10.08 21.67
C GLY A 14 32.55 -10.26 21.49
N THR A 15 31.78 -9.58 22.35
CA THR A 15 30.33 -9.60 22.39
C THR A 15 29.76 -8.21 22.23
N PHE A 16 28.55 -8.14 21.65
CA PHE A 16 27.82 -6.89 21.44
C PHE A 16 26.74 -6.74 22.51
N GLY A 17 26.73 -5.61 23.21
CA GLY A 17 25.79 -5.38 24.31
C GLY A 17 24.44 -4.82 23.93
N ASN A 18 24.18 -4.63 22.62
CA ASN A 18 22.95 -4.08 22.08
C ASN A 18 22.02 -5.15 21.43
N GLY A 19 22.10 -6.39 21.85
CA GLY A 19 21.43 -7.49 21.19
C GLY A 19 21.99 -7.85 19.81
N GLY A 20 23.21 -7.38 19.51
CA GLY A 20 23.91 -7.63 18.24
C GLY A 20 23.33 -6.93 17.02
N GLN A 21 22.26 -6.15 17.16
CA GLN A 21 21.56 -5.58 16.00
C GLN A 21 22.34 -4.50 15.25
N ASN A 22 23.00 -3.59 15.95
CA ASN A 22 23.53 -2.37 15.34
C ASN A 22 25.05 -2.32 15.23
N LEU A 23 25.80 -3.21 15.84
CA LEU A 23 27.27 -3.28 15.75
C LEU A 23 27.74 -4.49 14.96
N TYR A 24 28.80 -4.31 14.17
CA TYR A 24 29.52 -5.41 13.55
C TYR A 24 30.99 -5.08 13.33
N VAL A 25 31.78 -6.08 13.00
CA VAL A 25 33.19 -5.93 12.64
C VAL A 25 33.34 -6.16 11.15
N THR A 26 33.76 -5.14 10.41
CA THR A 26 33.96 -5.25 8.97
C THR A 26 35.07 -6.25 8.61
N ALA A 27 35.11 -6.67 7.33
CA ALA A 27 36.18 -7.57 6.84
C ALA A 27 37.59 -6.98 7.00
N ASN A 28 37.70 -5.67 7.06
CA ASN A 28 38.99 -4.98 7.27
C ASN A 28 39.33 -4.79 8.77
N GLY A 29 38.44 -5.21 9.67
CA GLY A 29 38.64 -5.18 11.09
C GLY A 29 38.22 -3.90 11.80
N THR A 30 37.34 -3.11 11.18
CA THR A 30 36.73 -1.94 11.80
C THR A 30 35.49 -2.33 12.59
N LEU A 31 35.40 -1.99 13.85
CA LEU A 31 34.19 -2.06 14.67
C LEU A 31 33.36 -0.80 14.42
N GLN A 32 32.15 -0.93 13.93
CA GLN A 32 31.25 0.19 13.58
C GLN A 32 29.78 -0.20 13.67
N ARG A 33 28.90 0.80 13.54
CA ARG A 33 27.44 0.60 13.48
C ARG A 33 27.03 0.14 12.10
N ILE A 34 26.02 -0.74 12.05
CA ILE A 34 25.37 -1.19 10.81
C ILE A 34 24.54 -0.04 10.23
N PHE A 35 23.74 0.64 11.06
CA PHE A 35 22.82 1.71 10.65
C PHE A 35 23.38 3.09 11.02
N ASN A 36 23.19 4.04 10.11
CA ASN A 36 23.65 5.42 10.27
C ASN A 36 22.62 6.37 9.67
N PHE A 37 21.94 7.11 10.52
CA PHE A 37 20.84 7.99 10.14
C PHE A 37 21.27 9.41 9.71
N ASP A 38 22.55 9.69 9.64
CA ASP A 38 23.11 10.93 9.10
C ASP A 38 23.77 10.64 7.75
N VAL A 39 23.02 10.79 6.67
CA VAL A 39 23.46 10.44 5.31
C VAL A 39 24.36 11.50 4.67
N ASN A 40 24.33 12.73 5.18
CA ASN A 40 25.13 13.85 4.68
C ASN A 40 26.32 14.23 5.59
N GLY A 41 26.41 13.65 6.80
CA GLY A 41 27.53 13.84 7.74
C GLY A 41 27.52 15.19 8.47
N ASP A 42 26.35 15.84 8.60
CA ASP A 42 26.23 17.14 9.25
C ASP A 42 25.93 17.05 10.77
N GLY A 43 25.76 15.84 11.29
CA GLY A 43 25.54 15.57 12.72
C GLY A 43 24.09 15.69 13.14
N TYR A 44 23.15 15.63 12.23
CA TYR A 44 21.71 15.53 12.50
C TYR A 44 21.14 14.27 11.85
N PRO A 45 20.16 13.60 12.47
CA PRO A 45 19.51 12.44 11.86
C PRO A 45 18.72 12.86 10.63
N ASP A 46 18.69 12.02 9.62
CA ASP A 46 17.90 12.20 8.40
C ASP A 46 16.73 11.23 8.42
N ILE A 47 15.59 11.66 7.87
CA ILE A 47 14.34 10.92 7.93
C ILE A 47 13.99 10.36 6.55
N PRO A 48 14.11 9.03 6.33
CA PRO A 48 13.72 8.40 5.08
C PRO A 48 12.21 8.18 5.01
N ILE A 49 11.60 8.49 3.87
CA ILE A 49 10.20 8.21 3.57
C ILE A 49 10.12 7.38 2.29
N ALA A 50 9.61 6.16 2.41
CA ALA A 50 9.42 5.25 1.29
C ALA A 50 8.11 5.57 0.56
N ASN A 51 8.12 6.60 -0.29
CA ASN A 51 6.99 6.93 -1.13
C ASN A 51 6.75 5.82 -2.15
N SER A 52 5.50 5.45 -2.35
CA SER A 52 5.11 4.38 -3.24
C SER A 52 4.31 4.88 -4.45
N HIS A 53 3.32 5.73 -4.23
CA HIS A 53 2.46 6.21 -5.30
C HIS A 53 1.75 7.51 -4.94
N SER A 54 1.38 8.28 -5.96
CA SER A 54 0.51 9.45 -5.83
C SER A 54 -0.81 9.16 -6.52
N MET A 55 -1.91 9.28 -5.82
CA MET A 55 -3.24 9.06 -6.34
C MET A 55 -4.26 9.87 -5.55
N ASN A 56 -5.30 10.33 -6.22
CA ASN A 56 -6.48 10.90 -5.59
C ASN A 56 -7.66 9.96 -5.79
N GLU A 57 -8.19 9.37 -4.72
CA GLU A 57 -9.28 8.40 -4.77
C GLU A 57 -10.68 9.06 -4.83
N LYS A 58 -10.75 10.38 -4.86
CA LYS A 58 -11.99 11.13 -5.04
C LYS A 58 -11.81 12.37 -5.92
N PRO A 59 -11.41 12.18 -7.19
CA PRO A 59 -11.28 13.30 -8.10
C PRO A 59 -12.63 13.97 -8.35
N GLU A 60 -12.59 15.25 -8.70
CA GLU A 60 -13.78 16.00 -9.08
C GLU A 60 -14.29 15.53 -10.45
N ILE A 61 -15.60 15.60 -10.66
CA ILE A 61 -16.21 15.49 -11.98
C ILE A 61 -15.88 16.73 -12.78
N TYR A 62 -15.51 16.58 -14.05
CA TYR A 62 -15.28 17.68 -14.96
C TYR A 62 -16.53 17.95 -15.78
N ILE A 63 -16.99 19.20 -15.78
CA ILE A 63 -18.17 19.66 -16.52
C ILE A 63 -17.70 20.66 -17.58
N PHE A 64 -18.05 20.40 -18.82
CA PHE A 64 -17.75 21.27 -19.97
C PHE A 64 -19.04 21.77 -20.61
N ASP A 65 -19.08 23.05 -20.99
CA ASP A 65 -20.23 23.67 -21.65
C ASP A 65 -20.21 23.50 -23.17
N GLU A 66 -19.03 23.20 -23.74
CA GLU A 66 -18.86 23.06 -25.20
C GLU A 66 -17.68 22.12 -25.54
N LEU A 67 -17.70 21.57 -26.74
CA LEU A 67 -16.59 20.79 -27.30
C LEU A 67 -15.34 21.68 -27.48
N GLY A 68 -14.18 21.15 -27.09
CA GLY A 68 -12.89 21.85 -27.19
C GLY A 68 -12.62 22.84 -26.07
N GLN A 69 -13.46 22.94 -25.06
CA GLN A 69 -13.22 23.79 -23.90
C GLN A 69 -11.97 23.30 -23.13
N GLU A 70 -11.06 24.23 -22.80
CA GLU A 70 -9.79 23.87 -22.13
C GLU A 70 -9.93 23.63 -20.62
N LYS A 71 -10.82 24.36 -19.96
CA LYS A 71 -10.96 24.34 -18.49
C LYS A 71 -12.36 23.95 -18.08
N PRO A 72 -12.53 22.80 -17.41
CA PRO A 72 -13.84 22.41 -16.89
C PRO A 72 -14.24 23.21 -15.66
N LEU A 73 -15.55 23.25 -15.40
CA LEU A 73 -16.07 23.39 -14.06
C LEU A 73 -15.81 22.08 -13.33
N LYS A 74 -15.35 22.13 -12.07
CA LYS A 74 -15.08 20.96 -11.24
C LYS A 74 -16.16 20.85 -10.17
N LEU A 75 -16.79 19.68 -10.09
CA LEU A 75 -17.78 19.36 -9.06
C LEU A 75 -17.25 18.27 -8.13
N PRO A 76 -17.26 18.47 -6.80
CA PRO A 76 -16.73 17.51 -5.84
C PRO A 76 -17.58 16.25 -5.77
N THR A 77 -16.95 15.09 -5.55
CA THR A 77 -17.60 13.80 -5.33
C THR A 77 -16.98 13.03 -4.18
N ASN A 78 -17.60 11.91 -3.83
CA ASN A 78 -17.10 10.95 -2.87
C ASN A 78 -16.55 9.69 -3.56
N GLY A 79 -15.71 9.86 -4.60
CA GLY A 79 -15.20 8.77 -5.42
C GLY A 79 -16.26 8.27 -6.41
N ALA A 80 -16.50 9.06 -7.44
CA ALA A 80 -17.49 8.76 -8.48
C ALA A 80 -17.15 7.46 -9.21
N PHE A 81 -18.17 6.64 -9.46
CA PHE A 81 -18.02 5.36 -10.11
C PHE A 81 -18.95 5.20 -11.32
N ASP A 82 -20.18 5.66 -11.21
CA ASP A 82 -21.16 5.67 -12.28
C ASP A 82 -22.05 6.92 -12.18
N ALA A 83 -22.67 7.32 -13.30
CA ALA A 83 -23.60 8.44 -13.29
C ALA A 83 -24.61 8.36 -14.43
N ILE A 84 -25.77 9.00 -14.20
CA ILE A 84 -26.82 9.17 -15.21
C ILE A 84 -27.29 10.62 -15.23
N PHE A 85 -27.82 11.04 -16.38
CA PHE A 85 -28.62 12.24 -16.50
C PHE A 85 -30.11 11.88 -16.55
N ALA A 86 -30.93 12.55 -15.73
CA ALA A 86 -32.37 12.42 -15.74
C ALA A 86 -33.05 13.72 -15.25
N ASP A 87 -34.23 14.05 -15.79
CA ASP A 87 -35.07 15.12 -15.23
C ASP A 87 -35.84 14.55 -14.02
N LEU A 88 -35.28 14.76 -12.83
CA LEU A 88 -35.76 14.17 -11.59
C LEU A 88 -36.96 14.94 -10.98
N ASN A 89 -37.10 16.19 -11.34
CA ASN A 89 -38.07 17.11 -10.74
C ASN A 89 -39.12 17.60 -11.73
N GLY A 90 -39.06 17.17 -13.00
CA GLY A 90 -40.03 17.52 -14.05
C GLY A 90 -39.96 18.97 -14.51
N ASN A 91 -38.82 19.64 -14.32
CA ASN A 91 -38.65 21.05 -14.67
C ASN A 91 -38.15 21.28 -16.12
N GLY A 92 -37.88 20.18 -16.85
CA GLY A 92 -37.37 20.20 -18.23
C GLY A 92 -35.86 20.32 -18.36
N THR A 93 -35.13 20.38 -17.24
CA THR A 93 -33.66 20.23 -17.21
C THR A 93 -33.29 18.83 -16.74
N GLN A 94 -32.12 18.37 -17.14
CA GLN A 94 -31.59 17.11 -16.63
C GLN A 94 -30.67 17.37 -15.45
N ASP A 95 -30.82 16.52 -14.45
CA ASP A 95 -30.03 16.48 -13.23
C ASP A 95 -28.99 15.36 -13.35
N LEU A 96 -27.81 15.55 -12.75
CA LEU A 96 -26.72 14.57 -12.74
C LEU A 96 -26.77 13.77 -11.43
N VAL A 97 -27.03 12.47 -11.52
CA VAL A 97 -26.97 11.55 -10.37
C VAL A 97 -25.66 10.78 -10.43
N VAL A 98 -24.94 10.78 -9.35
CA VAL A 98 -23.60 10.18 -9.25
C VAL A 98 -23.59 9.12 -8.16
N ALA A 99 -23.28 7.87 -8.54
CA ALA A 99 -22.95 6.80 -7.62
C ALA A 99 -21.49 6.94 -7.16
N CYS A 100 -21.24 6.89 -5.84
CA CYS A 100 -19.92 7.00 -5.27
C CYS A 100 -19.54 5.72 -4.53
N GLN A 101 -18.36 5.19 -4.79
CA GLN A 101 -17.89 3.92 -4.22
C GLN A 101 -17.23 4.13 -2.84
N HIS A 102 -16.23 4.97 -2.77
CA HIS A 102 -15.52 5.36 -1.55
C HIS A 102 -14.68 6.60 -1.82
N ASN A 103 -14.41 7.36 -0.78
CA ASN A 103 -13.63 8.59 -0.90
C ASN A 103 -12.16 8.42 -0.46
N GLY A 104 -11.68 7.19 -0.39
CA GLY A 104 -10.34 6.88 0.09
C GLY A 104 -10.19 6.91 1.62
N VAL A 105 -11.13 7.49 2.34
CA VAL A 105 -11.19 7.54 3.82
C VAL A 105 -12.30 6.63 4.33
N HIS A 106 -13.49 6.76 3.76
CA HIS A 106 -14.69 6.00 4.12
C HIS A 106 -15.25 5.24 2.92
N SER A 107 -15.79 4.07 3.15
CA SER A 107 -16.71 3.38 2.24
C SER A 107 -18.19 3.69 2.52
N ASP A 108 -18.49 4.29 3.66
CA ASP A 108 -19.83 4.76 4.02
C ASP A 108 -20.02 6.20 3.51
N VAL A 109 -20.06 6.32 2.18
CA VAL A 109 -20.17 7.57 1.45
C VAL A 109 -21.58 7.82 0.98
N THR A 110 -21.86 9.03 0.48
CA THR A 110 -23.13 9.42 -0.11
C THR A 110 -23.03 9.41 -1.64
N ALA A 111 -24.11 9.04 -2.31
CA ALA A 111 -24.34 9.39 -3.71
C ALA A 111 -24.74 10.87 -3.79
N VAL A 112 -24.46 11.53 -4.91
CA VAL A 112 -24.71 12.97 -5.08
C VAL A 112 -25.64 13.22 -6.27
N ILE A 113 -26.62 14.09 -6.08
CA ILE A 113 -27.46 14.62 -7.16
C ILE A 113 -27.11 16.11 -7.33
N TYR A 114 -26.68 16.50 -8.53
CA TYR A 114 -26.53 17.89 -8.94
C TYR A 114 -27.70 18.30 -9.81
N PHE A 115 -28.47 19.28 -9.40
CA PHE A 115 -29.66 19.71 -10.13
C PHE A 115 -29.31 20.69 -11.25
N GLY A 116 -29.91 20.47 -12.43
CA GLY A 116 -29.88 21.42 -13.54
C GLY A 116 -30.56 22.74 -13.17
N SER A 117 -30.02 23.86 -13.67
CA SER A 117 -30.49 25.19 -13.30
C SER A 117 -30.25 26.22 -14.39
N GLU A 118 -30.56 27.48 -14.12
CA GLU A 118 -30.20 28.61 -14.97
C GLU A 118 -28.67 28.82 -15.09
N GLN A 119 -27.90 28.18 -14.17
CA GLN A 119 -26.43 28.21 -14.17
C GLN A 119 -25.82 26.90 -14.68
N GLY A 120 -26.65 25.97 -15.18
CA GLY A 120 -26.26 24.58 -15.42
C GLY A 120 -26.09 23.83 -14.10
N LEU A 121 -25.24 22.81 -14.09
CA LEU A 121 -24.85 22.11 -12.88
C LEU A 121 -23.92 22.99 -12.04
N CYS A 122 -24.16 23.04 -10.75
CA CYS A 122 -23.30 23.77 -9.83
C CYS A 122 -23.36 23.15 -8.42
N GLU A 123 -22.35 23.41 -7.60
CA GLU A 123 -22.25 22.84 -6.24
C GLU A 123 -23.36 23.33 -5.30
N LYS A 124 -23.94 24.50 -5.57
CA LYS A 124 -25.00 25.09 -4.74
C LYS A 124 -26.30 24.27 -4.74
N TYR A 125 -26.63 23.67 -5.87
CA TYR A 125 -27.90 22.94 -6.04
C TYR A 125 -27.62 21.44 -6.07
N LYS A 126 -27.39 20.86 -4.89
CA LYS A 126 -27.15 19.43 -4.76
C LYS A 126 -27.92 18.81 -3.59
N THR A 127 -28.11 17.51 -3.67
CA THR A 127 -28.61 16.66 -2.58
C THR A 127 -27.73 15.43 -2.49
N GLU A 128 -27.46 15.00 -1.27
CA GLU A 128 -26.71 13.77 -1.02
C GLU A 128 -27.66 12.70 -0.48
N LEU A 129 -27.54 11.47 -1.02
CA LEU A 129 -28.32 10.31 -0.62
C LEU A 129 -27.41 9.33 0.13
N THR A 130 -27.93 8.70 1.19
CA THR A 130 -27.19 7.69 1.96
C THR A 130 -27.06 6.40 1.15
N VAL A 131 -25.97 6.25 0.42
CA VAL A 131 -25.69 5.08 -0.46
C VAL A 131 -24.26 4.63 -0.26
N PRO A 132 -23.99 3.72 0.68
CA PRO A 132 -22.62 3.26 0.92
C PRO A 132 -22.11 2.37 -0.21
N CYS A 133 -20.90 2.63 -0.66
CA CYS A 133 -20.17 1.81 -1.62
C CYS A 133 -21.00 1.47 -2.88
N ALA A 134 -21.41 2.52 -3.61
CA ALA A 134 -22.22 2.34 -4.82
C ALA A 134 -21.37 2.07 -6.05
N PHE A 135 -21.73 1.02 -6.79
CA PHE A 135 -21.07 0.61 -8.03
C PHE A 135 -21.88 0.93 -9.29
N GLY A 136 -23.11 1.38 -9.15
CA GLY A 136 -23.95 1.71 -10.29
C GLY A 136 -25.19 2.46 -9.85
N VAL A 137 -25.74 3.25 -10.77
CA VAL A 137 -27.00 3.98 -10.60
C VAL A 137 -27.83 3.92 -11.86
N ASP A 138 -29.13 3.76 -11.70
CA ASP A 138 -30.09 3.89 -12.80
C ASP A 138 -31.45 4.38 -12.27
N ILE A 139 -32.43 4.54 -13.14
CA ILE A 139 -33.75 5.10 -12.82
C ILE A 139 -34.84 4.27 -13.51
N GLY A 140 -35.92 3.95 -12.79
CA GLY A 140 -37.03 3.18 -13.34
C GLY A 140 -38.36 3.30 -12.59
N ASP A 141 -39.43 2.95 -13.28
CA ASP A 141 -40.78 2.78 -12.71
C ASP A 141 -41.06 1.28 -12.53
N PHE A 142 -40.52 0.70 -11.46
CA PHE A 142 -40.58 -0.74 -11.21
C PHE A 142 -41.98 -1.23 -10.80
N ASN A 143 -42.87 -0.32 -10.38
CA ASN A 143 -44.21 -0.65 -9.90
C ASN A 143 -45.34 -0.06 -10.75
N GLY A 144 -45.04 0.59 -11.86
CA GLY A 144 -46.00 1.13 -12.83
C GLY A 144 -46.80 2.32 -12.28
N ASN A 145 -46.31 3.02 -11.28
CA ASN A 145 -47.03 4.16 -10.67
C ASN A 145 -46.82 5.49 -11.43
N GLY A 146 -46.06 5.48 -12.52
CA GLY A 146 -45.74 6.64 -13.34
C GLY A 146 -44.67 7.56 -12.74
N LYS A 147 -44.04 7.16 -11.65
CA LYS A 147 -42.92 7.87 -11.03
C LYS A 147 -41.66 7.05 -11.21
N LYS A 148 -40.56 7.73 -11.46
CA LYS A 148 -39.27 7.06 -11.61
C LYS A 148 -38.49 7.07 -10.32
N ASP A 149 -38.18 5.89 -9.81
CA ASP A 149 -37.38 5.68 -8.62
C ASP A 149 -35.88 5.57 -8.98
N LEU A 150 -35.01 6.09 -8.11
CA LEU A 150 -33.56 5.90 -8.27
C LEU A 150 -33.15 4.57 -7.65
N ILE A 151 -32.37 3.77 -8.39
CA ILE A 151 -31.82 2.51 -7.92
C ILE A 151 -30.31 2.56 -7.94
N PHE A 152 -29.70 2.10 -6.86
CA PHE A 152 -28.25 2.00 -6.70
C PHE A 152 -27.84 0.57 -6.37
N ASN A 153 -26.76 0.12 -7.00
CA ASN A 153 -26.04 -1.08 -6.56
C ASN A 153 -25.09 -0.68 -5.41
N ALA A 154 -25.52 -0.88 -4.19
CA ALA A 154 -24.83 -0.41 -2.98
C ALA A 154 -24.42 -1.57 -2.08
N ASN A 155 -23.13 -1.81 -1.92
CA ASN A 155 -22.59 -2.83 -1.01
C ASN A 155 -23.22 -4.23 -1.20
N ASN A 156 -23.32 -4.68 -2.46
CA ASN A 156 -23.94 -5.95 -2.89
C ASN A 156 -25.45 -6.08 -2.60
N LYS A 157 -26.16 -4.97 -2.51
CA LYS A 157 -27.62 -4.87 -2.41
C LYS A 157 -28.13 -3.82 -3.37
N MET A 158 -29.39 -3.92 -3.77
CA MET A 158 -30.06 -2.79 -4.43
C MET A 158 -30.70 -1.90 -3.42
N ARG A 159 -30.42 -0.59 -3.52
CA ARG A 159 -31.05 0.44 -2.70
C ARG A 159 -31.90 1.33 -3.60
N ILE A 160 -33.22 1.34 -3.37
CA ILE A 160 -34.19 2.07 -4.17
C ILE A 160 -34.71 3.27 -3.40
N PHE A 161 -34.57 4.45 -3.97
CA PHE A 161 -35.09 5.71 -3.43
C PHE A 161 -36.38 6.08 -4.20
N PRO A 162 -37.54 6.05 -3.56
CA PRO A 162 -38.80 6.38 -4.24
C PRO A 162 -38.89 7.87 -4.56
N CYS A 163 -39.44 8.16 -5.75
CA CYS A 163 -39.79 9.54 -6.12
C CYS A 163 -41.05 9.98 -5.34
N THR A 164 -40.87 10.86 -4.36
CA THR A 164 -41.95 11.40 -3.53
C THR A 164 -42.33 12.82 -3.94
N GLU A 165 -43.42 13.36 -3.34
CA GLU A 165 -43.81 14.78 -3.52
C GLU A 165 -42.76 15.77 -3.00
N LEU A 166 -41.87 15.32 -2.11
CA LEU A 166 -40.73 16.08 -1.61
C LEU A 166 -39.42 15.79 -2.32
N GLY A 167 -39.49 15.10 -3.47
CA GLY A 167 -38.33 14.60 -4.17
C GLY A 167 -37.74 13.34 -3.50
N TYR A 168 -36.47 13.08 -3.77
CA TYR A 168 -35.71 11.95 -3.20
C TYR A 168 -35.15 12.34 -1.85
N GLN A 169 -35.45 11.55 -0.83
CA GLN A 169 -35.10 11.84 0.56
C GLN A 169 -33.86 11.03 0.96
N ALA A 170 -32.90 11.67 1.60
CA ALA A 170 -31.57 11.08 1.92
C ALA A 170 -31.60 9.72 2.63
N SER A 171 -32.65 9.50 3.47
CA SER A 171 -32.78 8.28 4.29
C SER A 171 -34.07 7.51 4.06
N GLN A 172 -34.85 7.84 3.02
CA GLN A 172 -36.06 7.09 2.63
C GLN A 172 -35.73 6.20 1.44
N TYR A 173 -35.42 4.96 1.72
CA TYR A 173 -35.11 3.96 0.72
C TYR A 173 -35.59 2.57 1.13
N GLU A 174 -35.67 1.70 0.16
CA GLU A 174 -35.87 0.25 0.31
C GLU A 174 -34.57 -0.47 -0.06
N GLU A 175 -34.23 -1.52 0.68
CA GLU A 175 -33.12 -2.42 0.33
C GLU A 175 -33.64 -3.76 -0.14
N ILE A 176 -33.10 -4.25 -1.27
CA ILE A 176 -33.42 -5.54 -1.84
C ILE A 176 -32.15 -6.37 -1.95
N GLU A 177 -32.19 -7.64 -1.52
CA GLU A 177 -31.08 -8.59 -1.54
C GLU A 177 -30.79 -9.11 -2.96
N ILE A 178 -30.37 -8.20 -3.85
CA ILE A 178 -29.93 -8.53 -5.22
C ILE A 178 -28.47 -8.11 -5.32
N LYS A 179 -27.60 -9.10 -5.61
CA LYS A 179 -26.16 -8.88 -5.79
C LYS A 179 -25.83 -8.68 -7.26
N ALA A 180 -25.07 -7.63 -7.56
CA ALA A 180 -24.65 -7.33 -8.91
C ALA A 180 -23.26 -6.70 -8.95
N VAL A 181 -22.50 -6.96 -10.01
CA VAL A 181 -21.33 -6.17 -10.41
C VAL A 181 -21.68 -5.11 -11.43
N SER A 182 -22.76 -5.30 -12.15
CA SER A 182 -23.25 -4.39 -13.17
C SER A 182 -24.78 -4.45 -13.23
N MET A 183 -25.42 -3.33 -13.56
CA MET A 183 -26.86 -3.21 -13.60
C MET A 183 -27.33 -2.29 -14.73
N THR A 184 -28.53 -2.52 -15.19
CA THR A 184 -29.23 -1.67 -16.16
C THR A 184 -30.72 -1.83 -16.00
N VAL A 185 -31.45 -0.73 -16.13
CA VAL A 185 -32.92 -0.70 -16.00
C VAL A 185 -33.58 -0.59 -17.38
N GLY A 186 -34.72 -1.24 -17.52
CA GLY A 186 -35.59 -1.10 -18.70
C GLY A 186 -36.73 -2.11 -18.76
N ASP A 187 -37.80 -1.78 -19.44
CA ASP A 187 -38.90 -2.70 -19.72
C ASP A 187 -38.48 -3.68 -20.84
N PHE A 188 -38.01 -4.88 -20.47
CA PHE A 188 -37.45 -5.87 -21.40
C PHE A 188 -38.49 -6.82 -21.97
N ASP A 189 -39.61 -7.09 -21.28
CA ASP A 189 -40.69 -7.96 -21.79
C ASP A 189 -41.89 -7.17 -22.35
N GLY A 190 -41.87 -5.83 -22.23
CA GLY A 190 -42.88 -4.94 -22.79
C GLY A 190 -44.19 -4.95 -22.00
N ASP A 191 -44.17 -5.25 -20.71
CA ASP A 191 -45.38 -5.30 -19.85
C ASP A 191 -45.70 -3.94 -19.21
N GLY A 192 -44.81 -2.96 -19.30
CA GLY A 192 -45.00 -1.59 -18.81
C GLY A 192 -44.43 -1.32 -17.42
N TYR A 193 -43.76 -2.31 -16.80
CA TYR A 193 -42.95 -2.15 -15.63
C TYR A 193 -41.47 -2.12 -16.03
N ASP A 194 -40.70 -1.25 -15.42
CA ASP A 194 -39.25 -1.32 -15.65
C ASP A 194 -38.65 -2.51 -14.88
N ASP A 195 -37.78 -3.25 -15.50
CA ASP A 195 -37.09 -4.42 -14.99
C ASP A 195 -35.63 -4.08 -14.67
N LEU A 196 -34.95 -4.96 -13.94
CA LEU A 196 -33.55 -4.80 -13.57
C LEU A 196 -32.69 -5.95 -14.15
N TYR A 197 -31.85 -5.64 -15.12
CA TYR A 197 -30.82 -6.57 -15.60
C TYR A 197 -29.56 -6.45 -14.74
N VAL A 198 -28.99 -7.58 -14.33
CA VAL A 198 -27.77 -7.64 -13.53
C VAL A 198 -26.85 -8.79 -13.95
N ILE A 199 -25.55 -8.63 -13.66
CA ILE A 199 -24.56 -9.71 -13.68
C ILE A 199 -24.20 -10.04 -12.22
N ASN A 200 -24.33 -11.32 -11.85
CA ASN A 200 -23.99 -11.81 -10.52
C ASN A 200 -22.47 -11.78 -10.29
N PRO A 201 -21.98 -11.20 -9.18
CA PRO A 201 -20.55 -11.06 -8.96
C PRO A 201 -19.79 -12.36 -8.70
N GLN A 202 -20.47 -13.42 -8.29
CA GLN A 202 -19.83 -14.69 -7.91
C GLN A 202 -19.85 -15.71 -9.05
N THR A 203 -20.99 -15.82 -9.72
CA THR A 203 -21.20 -16.84 -10.76
C THR A 203 -21.10 -16.29 -12.17
N LEU A 204 -21.09 -14.94 -12.31
CA LEU A 204 -21.18 -14.22 -13.59
C LEU A 204 -22.44 -14.58 -14.42
N ASP A 205 -23.44 -15.18 -13.78
CA ASP A 205 -24.72 -15.41 -14.42
C ASP A 205 -25.44 -14.09 -14.67
N ASN A 206 -26.03 -13.96 -15.85
CA ASN A 206 -26.87 -12.85 -16.22
C ASN A 206 -28.30 -13.12 -15.75
N ALA A 207 -28.95 -12.13 -15.15
CA ALA A 207 -30.31 -12.26 -14.69
C ALA A 207 -31.11 -10.98 -14.93
N ILE A 208 -32.39 -11.13 -15.28
CA ILE A 208 -33.36 -10.04 -15.20
C ILE A 208 -34.31 -10.31 -14.05
N TYR A 209 -34.43 -9.32 -13.18
CA TYR A 209 -35.46 -9.25 -12.14
C TYR A 209 -36.61 -8.42 -12.67
N TRP A 210 -37.79 -9.05 -12.78
CA TRP A 210 -38.93 -8.47 -13.42
C TRP A 210 -39.69 -7.51 -12.52
N GLY A 211 -40.03 -6.34 -13.04
CA GLY A 211 -40.91 -5.40 -12.40
C GLY A 211 -42.33 -5.95 -12.24
N SER A 212 -43.11 -5.36 -11.37
CA SER A 212 -44.51 -5.74 -11.14
C SER A 212 -45.23 -4.68 -10.35
N GLU A 213 -46.57 -4.75 -10.21
CA GLU A 213 -47.37 -3.86 -9.35
C GLU A 213 -46.80 -3.70 -7.92
N LYS A 214 -45.96 -4.64 -7.46
CA LYS A 214 -45.33 -4.60 -6.14
C LYS A 214 -43.88 -4.12 -6.17
N GLY A 215 -43.37 -3.73 -7.32
CA GLY A 215 -41.96 -3.44 -7.57
C GLY A 215 -41.14 -4.71 -7.85
N LEU A 216 -39.83 -4.63 -7.58
CA LEU A 216 -38.87 -5.71 -7.77
C LEU A 216 -38.93 -6.76 -6.65
N ASP A 217 -38.90 -8.04 -7.02
CA ASP A 217 -38.85 -9.18 -6.08
C ASP A 217 -37.63 -10.06 -6.45
N PRO A 218 -36.72 -10.36 -5.48
CA PRO A 218 -35.57 -11.25 -5.71
C PRO A 218 -35.90 -12.64 -6.26
N GLU A 219 -37.11 -13.13 -6.00
CA GLU A 219 -37.58 -14.43 -6.47
C GLU A 219 -38.22 -14.38 -7.89
N ASN A 220 -38.60 -13.18 -8.36
CA ASN A 220 -39.22 -12.98 -9.67
C ASN A 220 -38.17 -12.66 -10.74
N LYS A 221 -37.41 -13.66 -11.17
CA LYS A 221 -36.29 -13.48 -12.11
C LYS A 221 -36.19 -14.58 -13.18
N THR A 222 -35.53 -14.24 -14.26
CA THR A 222 -35.03 -15.18 -15.26
C THR A 222 -33.51 -15.10 -15.30
N VAL A 223 -32.84 -16.24 -15.12
CA VAL A 223 -31.38 -16.37 -15.28
C VAL A 223 -31.14 -16.90 -16.71
N PHE A 224 -30.22 -16.23 -17.43
CA PHE A 224 -29.89 -16.59 -18.79
C PHE A 224 -28.40 -16.37 -19.03
N GLY A 225 -27.82 -17.04 -20.00
CA GLY A 225 -26.42 -16.82 -20.35
C GLY A 225 -25.43 -16.67 -19.17
N LYS A 226 -24.20 -16.68 -19.48
CA LYS A 226 -23.12 -16.45 -18.50
C LYS A 226 -22.08 -15.52 -19.11
N GLU A 227 -21.63 -14.54 -18.33
CA GLU A 227 -20.51 -13.71 -18.71
C GLU A 227 -19.23 -14.54 -18.68
N ILE A 228 -18.52 -14.63 -19.82
CA ILE A 228 -17.25 -15.36 -19.90
C ILE A 228 -16.12 -14.33 -20.05
N LYS A 229 -15.33 -14.20 -19.02
CA LYS A 229 -14.17 -13.33 -19.02
C LYS A 229 -12.93 -14.05 -19.54
N LEU A 230 -12.12 -13.36 -20.32
CA LEU A 230 -10.83 -13.85 -20.78
C LEU A 230 -9.67 -13.38 -19.89
N SER A 231 -9.93 -12.45 -18.99
CA SER A 231 -8.93 -11.89 -18.10
C SER A 231 -8.75 -12.78 -16.87
N ASP A 232 -7.51 -13.11 -16.56
CA ASP A 232 -7.12 -13.81 -15.32
C ASP A 232 -7.12 -12.88 -14.11
N SER A 233 -7.36 -11.60 -14.31
CA SER A 233 -7.38 -10.63 -13.23
C SER A 233 -8.73 -10.65 -12.55
N ALA A 234 -8.78 -11.26 -11.47
CA ALA A 234 -9.84 -11.18 -10.57
C ALA A 234 -9.77 -9.86 -9.77
N PHE A 235 -10.79 -9.54 -9.04
CA PHE A 235 -10.95 -8.36 -8.24
C PHE A 235 -9.91 -8.26 -7.15
N THR A 236 -9.26 -7.14 -6.98
CA THR A 236 -8.45 -6.89 -5.82
C THR A 236 -9.07 -5.78 -4.96
N SER A 237 -8.95 -5.93 -3.65
CA SER A 237 -9.30 -4.88 -2.69
C SER A 237 -8.24 -3.78 -2.61
N THR A 238 -7.18 -3.88 -3.41
CA THR A 238 -6.08 -2.93 -3.44
C THR A 238 -6.36 -1.76 -4.36
N THR A 239 -5.63 -0.69 -4.21
CA THR A 239 -5.65 0.48 -5.09
C THR A 239 -5.47 0.09 -6.55
N ALA A 240 -4.44 -0.72 -6.87
CA ALA A 240 -4.24 -1.23 -8.21
C ALA A 240 -5.39 -2.11 -8.69
N GLY A 241 -5.98 -2.89 -7.80
CA GLY A 241 -7.16 -3.68 -8.12
C GLY A 241 -8.38 -2.86 -8.43
N ARG A 242 -8.59 -1.75 -7.75
CA ARG A 242 -9.67 -0.81 -8.07
C ARG A 242 -9.47 -0.17 -9.43
N MET A 243 -8.26 0.21 -9.77
CA MET A 243 -7.91 0.65 -11.12
C MET A 243 -8.16 -0.42 -12.16
N LEU A 244 -7.86 -1.69 -11.82
CA LEU A 244 -8.14 -2.83 -12.65
C LEU A 244 -9.64 -3.10 -12.81
N MET A 245 -10.47 -2.58 -11.94
CA MET A 245 -11.92 -2.68 -12.03
C MET A 245 -12.54 -1.72 -13.06
N SER A 246 -11.81 -0.70 -13.51
CA SER A 246 -12.30 0.22 -14.53
C SER A 246 -12.68 -0.44 -15.88
N TRP A 247 -12.30 -1.68 -16.11
CA TRP A 247 -12.61 -2.44 -17.32
C TRP A 247 -13.61 -3.58 -17.12
N MET A 248 -14.20 -3.70 -15.97
CA MET A 248 -15.34 -4.58 -15.84
C MET A 248 -16.51 -4.04 -16.69
N PRO A 249 -17.44 -4.88 -17.11
CA PRO A 249 -18.62 -4.41 -17.81
C PRO A 249 -19.46 -3.58 -16.84
N TRP A 250 -19.04 -2.36 -16.65
CA TRP A 250 -19.62 -1.40 -15.76
C TRP A 250 -21.04 -1.04 -16.13
N ASN A 251 -21.29 -1.18 -17.42
CA ASN A 251 -22.55 -0.79 -18.00
C ASN A 251 -23.02 -1.88 -18.92
N THR A 252 -23.77 -2.81 -18.39
CA THR A 252 -24.73 -3.53 -19.19
C THR A 252 -25.75 -2.51 -19.62
N ASN A 253 -25.56 -1.92 -20.77
CA ASN A 253 -26.53 -0.98 -21.30
C ASN A 253 -27.67 -1.75 -21.98
N ALA A 254 -28.88 -1.37 -21.66
CA ALA A 254 -29.99 -1.70 -22.52
C ALA A 254 -29.87 -0.88 -23.79
N VAL A 255 -29.87 -1.55 -24.92
CA VAL A 255 -29.85 -0.93 -26.24
C VAL A 255 -31.15 -1.24 -26.95
N THR A 256 -31.56 -0.35 -27.85
CA THR A 256 -32.70 -0.62 -28.74
C THR A 256 -32.15 -0.75 -30.14
N ILE A 257 -32.40 -1.91 -30.79
CA ILE A 257 -31.99 -2.18 -32.15
C ILE A 257 -33.23 -2.62 -32.92
N LYS A 258 -33.61 -1.89 -33.97
CA LYS A 258 -34.77 -2.15 -34.81
C LYS A 258 -36.08 -2.31 -34.01
N GLY A 259 -36.22 -1.45 -33.00
CA GLY A 259 -37.39 -1.42 -32.13
C GLY A 259 -37.46 -2.53 -31.08
N LYS A 260 -36.42 -3.40 -31.00
CA LYS A 260 -36.30 -4.40 -29.92
C LYS A 260 -35.36 -3.90 -28.84
N LYS A 261 -35.82 -3.95 -27.61
CA LYS A 261 -34.95 -3.70 -26.44
C LYS A 261 -34.10 -4.93 -26.18
N MET A 262 -32.82 -4.75 -26.04
CA MET A 262 -31.84 -5.83 -25.89
C MET A 262 -30.82 -5.49 -24.79
N VAL A 263 -30.24 -6.51 -24.22
CA VAL A 263 -29.04 -6.43 -23.39
C VAL A 263 -27.88 -7.05 -24.16
N PHE A 264 -26.67 -6.65 -23.87
CA PHE A 264 -25.50 -7.36 -24.40
C PHE A 264 -24.71 -8.01 -23.25
N ARG A 265 -24.01 -9.09 -23.57
CA ARG A 265 -23.05 -9.75 -22.70
C ARG A 265 -21.81 -10.18 -23.48
N SER A 266 -20.71 -10.36 -22.78
CA SER A 266 -19.52 -10.96 -23.37
C SER A 266 -19.51 -12.49 -23.18
N GLU A 267 -19.09 -13.20 -24.21
CA GLU A 267 -18.87 -14.64 -24.18
C GLU A 267 -17.50 -14.96 -24.77
N GLY A 268 -16.46 -14.68 -23.96
CA GLY A 268 -15.08 -14.76 -24.40
C GLY A 268 -14.73 -13.65 -25.40
N GLU A 269 -14.44 -14.04 -26.65
CA GLU A 269 -14.08 -13.14 -27.75
C GLU A 269 -15.32 -12.65 -28.53
N ASP A 270 -16.51 -13.10 -28.15
CA ASP A 270 -17.78 -12.74 -28.77
C ASP A 270 -18.57 -11.74 -27.93
N VAL A 271 -19.28 -10.83 -28.59
CA VAL A 271 -20.37 -10.05 -27.99
C VAL A 271 -21.71 -10.59 -28.46
N VAL A 272 -22.64 -10.79 -27.52
CA VAL A 272 -23.98 -11.36 -27.77
C VAL A 272 -25.04 -10.35 -27.35
N PHE A 273 -26.01 -10.10 -28.23
CA PHE A 273 -27.19 -9.28 -27.95
C PHE A 273 -28.40 -10.17 -27.81
N GLU A 274 -29.14 -9.99 -26.71
CA GLU A 274 -30.30 -10.81 -26.36
C GLU A 274 -31.53 -9.94 -26.09
N SER A 275 -32.67 -10.36 -26.62
CA SER A 275 -34.00 -9.79 -26.32
C SER A 275 -34.84 -10.79 -25.52
N PHE A 276 -35.98 -10.33 -25.01
CA PHE A 276 -36.88 -11.16 -24.22
C PHE A 276 -38.28 -11.11 -24.83
N ASP A 277 -38.97 -12.25 -24.83
CA ASP A 277 -40.35 -12.30 -25.20
C ASP A 277 -41.30 -12.05 -24.00
N LYS A 278 -42.61 -11.98 -24.27
CA LYS A 278 -43.61 -11.76 -23.19
C LYS A 278 -43.72 -12.89 -22.17
N ASP A 279 -43.18 -14.05 -22.53
CA ASP A 279 -43.09 -15.22 -21.64
C ASP A 279 -41.76 -15.22 -20.88
N ARG A 280 -40.94 -14.14 -21.05
CA ARG A 280 -39.67 -13.89 -20.37
C ARG A 280 -38.54 -14.86 -20.75
N ASN A 281 -38.63 -15.42 -21.97
CA ASN A 281 -37.54 -16.25 -22.50
C ASN A 281 -36.51 -15.37 -23.21
N ALA A 282 -35.23 -15.67 -23.00
CA ALA A 282 -34.13 -15.01 -23.70
C ALA A 282 -33.97 -15.54 -25.13
N HIS A 283 -33.77 -14.63 -26.09
CA HIS A 283 -33.51 -14.91 -27.49
C HIS A 283 -32.24 -14.22 -27.95
N GLU A 284 -31.24 -14.99 -28.40
CA GLU A 284 -30.04 -14.43 -29.01
C GLU A 284 -30.43 -13.82 -30.36
N GLU A 285 -30.27 -12.51 -30.52
CA GLU A 285 -30.62 -11.76 -31.72
C GLU A 285 -29.40 -11.51 -32.61
N LEU A 286 -28.26 -11.17 -32.04
CA LEU A 286 -27.02 -10.88 -32.73
C LEU A 286 -25.84 -11.43 -31.96
N ARG A 287 -24.85 -11.92 -32.72
CA ARG A 287 -23.56 -12.37 -32.22
C ARG A 287 -22.44 -11.90 -33.14
N PHE A 288 -21.39 -11.34 -32.56
CA PHE A 288 -20.23 -10.88 -33.29
C PHE A 288 -18.96 -11.43 -32.66
N HIS A 289 -18.14 -12.10 -33.46
CA HIS A 289 -16.79 -12.49 -33.09
C HIS A 289 -15.88 -11.27 -33.28
N VAL A 290 -15.28 -10.76 -32.21
CA VAL A 290 -14.65 -9.43 -32.17
C VAL A 290 -13.17 -9.50 -32.49
N PHE A 291 -12.45 -10.44 -31.85
CA PHE A 291 -11.00 -10.62 -31.98
C PHE A 291 -10.60 -12.07 -31.73
N ASP A 292 -9.37 -12.41 -32.09
CA ASP A 292 -8.76 -13.72 -31.82
C ASP A 292 -7.59 -13.53 -30.85
N LEU A 293 -7.75 -13.89 -29.61
CA LEU A 293 -6.74 -13.69 -28.57
C LEU A 293 -5.44 -14.46 -28.86
N ASP A 294 -5.56 -15.67 -29.39
CA ASP A 294 -4.40 -16.51 -29.75
C ASP A 294 -3.52 -15.91 -30.85
N LYS A 295 -4.03 -14.93 -31.58
CA LYS A 295 -3.32 -14.24 -32.67
C LYS A 295 -2.61 -12.98 -32.19
N VAL A 296 -2.81 -12.56 -30.95
CA VAL A 296 -2.22 -11.33 -30.41
C VAL A 296 -0.84 -11.67 -29.81
N GLU A 297 0.22 -11.07 -30.32
CA GLU A 297 1.55 -11.12 -29.67
C GLU A 297 1.50 -10.30 -28.39
N ARG A 298 1.84 -10.91 -27.25
CA ARG A 298 1.77 -10.28 -25.92
C ARG A 298 3.11 -10.33 -25.21
N GLU A 299 3.40 -9.26 -24.51
CA GLU A 299 4.43 -9.26 -23.47
C GLU A 299 3.86 -9.90 -22.19
N VAL A 300 4.69 -10.70 -21.52
CA VAL A 300 4.30 -11.61 -20.40
C VAL A 300 3.54 -10.91 -19.25
N ASN A 301 3.60 -9.61 -19.14
CA ASN A 301 3.02 -8.87 -18.00
C ASN A 301 1.92 -7.88 -18.37
N LYS A 302 1.51 -7.83 -19.63
CA LYS A 302 0.45 -6.92 -20.11
C LYS A 302 -0.90 -7.64 -20.31
N HIS A 303 -1.20 -8.64 -19.49
CA HIS A 303 -2.35 -9.52 -19.65
C HIS A 303 -3.61 -9.08 -18.92
N ARG A 304 -3.57 -7.94 -18.21
CA ARG A 304 -4.58 -7.64 -17.18
C ARG A 304 -5.95 -7.25 -17.71
N TYR A 305 -6.11 -6.98 -19.01
CA TYR A 305 -7.34 -6.48 -19.58
C TYR A 305 -7.64 -7.14 -20.93
N ASN A 306 -8.26 -8.29 -20.89
CA ASN A 306 -8.64 -9.00 -22.11
C ASN A 306 -10.14 -9.19 -22.18
N GLY A 307 -10.74 -8.83 -23.27
CA GLY A 307 -12.14 -9.12 -23.49
C GLY A 307 -12.91 -7.96 -24.11
N ILE A 308 -14.20 -8.18 -24.25
CA ILE A 308 -15.15 -7.16 -24.64
C ILE A 308 -15.31 -6.18 -23.47
N MET A 309 -15.05 -4.91 -23.73
CA MET A 309 -15.10 -3.87 -22.72
C MET A 309 -16.48 -3.22 -22.65
N HIS A 310 -17.02 -2.84 -23.79
CA HIS A 310 -18.31 -2.19 -23.88
C HIS A 310 -18.90 -2.32 -25.30
N ALA A 311 -20.23 -2.31 -25.40
CA ALA A 311 -20.93 -2.12 -26.66
C ALA A 311 -22.06 -1.10 -26.48
N THR A 312 -22.30 -0.29 -27.48
CA THR A 312 -23.38 0.71 -27.48
C THR A 312 -24.02 0.81 -28.88
N VAL A 313 -25.12 1.50 -28.95
CA VAL A 313 -25.85 1.74 -30.19
C VAL A 313 -26.13 3.23 -30.33
N GLY A 314 -25.98 3.76 -31.55
CA GLY A 314 -26.32 5.14 -31.82
C GLY A 314 -26.24 5.52 -33.30
N ASP A 315 -26.91 6.60 -33.65
CA ASP A 315 -26.92 7.15 -35.01
C ASP A 315 -25.69 8.04 -35.22
N LEU A 316 -24.62 7.44 -35.68
CA LEU A 316 -23.34 8.18 -35.87
C LEU A 316 -23.35 9.08 -37.09
N LYS A 317 -24.12 8.74 -38.13
CA LYS A 317 -24.23 9.51 -39.36
C LYS A 317 -25.37 10.54 -39.35
N ASN A 318 -26.16 10.57 -38.27
CA ASN A 318 -27.33 11.40 -38.09
C ASN A 318 -28.37 11.24 -39.25
N CYS A 319 -28.60 10.01 -39.64
CA CYS A 319 -29.54 9.61 -40.71
C CYS A 319 -30.69 8.72 -40.21
N GLY A 320 -30.74 8.42 -38.93
CA GLY A 320 -31.75 7.56 -38.32
C GLY A 320 -31.34 6.10 -38.23
N ASP A 321 -30.08 5.78 -38.59
CA ASP A 321 -29.51 4.43 -38.46
C ASP A 321 -29.21 4.10 -36.99
N GLU A 322 -29.22 2.81 -36.66
CA GLU A 322 -28.87 2.29 -35.31
C GLU A 322 -27.57 1.50 -35.41
N ASP A 323 -26.43 2.25 -35.50
CA ASP A 323 -25.10 1.66 -35.66
C ASP A 323 -24.61 1.07 -34.34
N ILE A 324 -23.95 -0.11 -34.39
CA ILE A 324 -23.41 -0.80 -33.22
C ILE A 324 -21.91 -0.46 -33.11
N ILE A 325 -21.50 -0.02 -31.94
CA ILE A 325 -20.11 0.31 -31.65
C ILE A 325 -19.57 -0.61 -30.53
N ILE A 326 -18.43 -1.27 -30.75
CA ILE A 326 -17.84 -2.25 -29.83
C ILE A 326 -16.42 -1.82 -29.48
N ALA A 327 -16.14 -1.72 -28.18
CA ALA A 327 -14.80 -1.59 -27.62
C ALA A 327 -14.34 -2.92 -27.03
N TYR A 328 -13.11 -3.31 -27.29
CA TYR A 328 -12.46 -4.45 -26.67
C TYR A 328 -11.03 -4.12 -26.33
N SER A 329 -10.40 -4.92 -25.48
CA SER A 329 -9.00 -4.80 -25.14
C SER A 329 -8.32 -6.16 -25.16
N THR A 330 -7.12 -6.23 -25.74
CA THR A 330 -6.27 -7.42 -25.74
C THR A 330 -5.16 -7.33 -24.70
N GLY A 331 -5.05 -6.22 -24.00
CA GLY A 331 -4.12 -5.99 -22.90
C GLY A 331 -3.99 -4.51 -22.53
N TYR A 332 -3.48 -4.24 -21.37
CA TYR A 332 -3.19 -2.88 -20.91
C TYR A 332 -2.12 -2.23 -21.81
N ASP A 333 -2.31 -0.98 -22.17
CA ASP A 333 -1.47 -0.21 -23.11
C ASP A 333 -1.43 -0.68 -24.57
N TYR A 334 -2.22 -1.70 -24.94
CA TYR A 334 -2.32 -2.05 -26.34
C TYR A 334 -3.26 -1.11 -27.11
N VAL A 335 -2.91 -0.93 -28.37
CA VAL A 335 -3.77 -0.22 -29.32
C VAL A 335 -4.59 -1.28 -30.04
N ASP A 336 -5.87 -1.34 -29.70
CA ASP A 336 -6.87 -2.20 -30.34
C ASP A 336 -7.77 -1.38 -31.27
N ASP A 337 -8.65 -2.04 -32.00
CA ASP A 337 -9.59 -1.35 -32.87
C ASP A 337 -10.93 -1.11 -32.15
N LEU A 338 -11.41 0.11 -32.16
CA LEU A 338 -12.83 0.37 -31.95
C LEU A 338 -13.59 -0.05 -33.21
N ILE A 339 -14.58 -0.93 -33.07
CA ILE A 339 -15.30 -1.50 -34.19
C ILE A 339 -16.65 -0.84 -34.31
N ILE A 340 -16.99 -0.34 -35.53
CA ILE A 340 -18.28 0.24 -35.85
C ILE A 340 -18.95 -0.62 -36.92
N LEU A 341 -20.09 -1.18 -36.56
CA LEU A 341 -20.93 -1.98 -37.43
C LEU A 341 -22.12 -1.14 -37.93
N TRP A 342 -22.14 -0.86 -39.19
CA TRP A 342 -23.13 0.04 -39.79
C TRP A 342 -24.46 -0.68 -40.03
N ASP A 343 -25.59 -0.08 -39.61
CA ASP A 343 -26.93 -0.58 -39.89
C ASP A 343 -27.19 -0.67 -41.37
N SER A 344 -26.77 0.34 -42.14
CA SER A 344 -26.86 0.37 -43.62
C SER A 344 -26.11 -0.80 -44.30
N GLU A 345 -25.18 -1.45 -43.64
CA GLU A 345 -24.44 -2.63 -44.12
C GLU A 345 -24.86 -3.91 -43.42
N ASN A 346 -26.01 -3.86 -42.75
CA ASN A 346 -26.59 -4.99 -42.00
C ASN A 346 -25.60 -5.60 -40.98
N TYR A 347 -24.85 -4.74 -40.29
CA TYR A 347 -23.88 -5.07 -39.23
C TYR A 347 -22.76 -6.03 -39.68
N SER A 348 -22.31 -5.90 -40.94
CA SER A 348 -21.27 -6.76 -41.49
C SER A 348 -19.88 -6.46 -40.84
N MET A 349 -19.29 -7.48 -40.23
CA MET A 349 -17.91 -7.39 -39.68
C MET A 349 -16.86 -7.15 -40.77
N GLU A 350 -17.09 -7.63 -42.02
CA GLU A 350 -16.18 -7.41 -43.14
C GLU A 350 -16.18 -5.95 -43.62
N LYS A 351 -17.29 -5.22 -43.37
CA LYS A 351 -17.49 -3.83 -43.79
C LYS A 351 -17.37 -2.86 -42.59
N ALA A 352 -17.01 -3.35 -41.41
CA ALA A 352 -16.89 -2.53 -40.24
C ALA A 352 -15.82 -1.45 -40.38
N THR A 353 -16.10 -0.26 -39.90
CA THR A 353 -15.09 0.75 -39.71
C THR A 353 -14.31 0.44 -38.45
N ARG A 354 -12.98 0.48 -38.54
CA ARG A 354 -12.07 0.21 -37.42
C ARG A 354 -11.24 1.46 -37.14
N ILE A 355 -11.26 1.88 -35.87
CA ILE A 355 -10.52 3.07 -35.43
C ILE A 355 -9.49 2.60 -34.41
N PRO A 356 -8.16 2.67 -34.70
CA PRO A 356 -7.14 2.33 -33.73
C PRO A 356 -7.25 3.24 -32.51
N ILE A 357 -7.39 2.65 -31.33
CA ILE A 357 -7.52 3.37 -30.07
C ILE A 357 -6.91 2.55 -28.94
N ARG A 358 -6.32 3.21 -27.95
CA ARG A 358 -5.70 2.53 -26.83
C ARG A 358 -6.71 2.30 -25.72
N SER A 359 -6.83 1.07 -25.25
CA SER A 359 -7.56 0.68 -24.04
C SER A 359 -8.93 1.37 -23.89
N ALA A 360 -9.73 1.40 -24.96
CA ALA A 360 -11.08 1.92 -24.92
C ALA A 360 -11.97 1.05 -24.02
N HIS A 361 -12.70 1.64 -23.06
CA HIS A 361 -13.51 0.84 -22.14
C HIS A 361 -14.96 1.27 -22.01
N THR A 362 -15.31 2.54 -22.19
CA THR A 362 -16.69 3.02 -22.14
C THR A 362 -17.01 3.91 -23.32
N LEU A 363 -18.18 3.72 -23.91
CA LEU A 363 -18.64 4.38 -25.11
C LEU A 363 -19.96 5.10 -24.86
N THR A 364 -20.09 6.32 -25.34
CA THR A 364 -21.35 7.05 -25.32
C THR A 364 -21.58 7.71 -26.68
N VAL A 365 -22.75 7.50 -27.27
CA VAL A 365 -23.20 8.24 -28.45
C VAL A 365 -24.28 9.23 -28.04
N ALA A 366 -23.97 10.52 -28.15
CA ALA A 366 -24.87 11.56 -27.68
C ALA A 366 -24.66 12.90 -28.40
N PRO A 367 -25.70 13.75 -28.49
CA PRO A 367 -25.56 15.13 -28.96
C PRO A 367 -25.04 16.04 -27.83
N VAL A 368 -24.52 17.19 -28.16
CA VAL A 368 -24.12 18.26 -27.23
C VAL A 368 -25.01 19.51 -27.30
N GLU A 369 -26.06 19.45 -28.10
CA GLU A 369 -27.12 20.46 -28.23
C GLU A 369 -28.43 19.81 -28.68
N GLU A 370 -29.54 20.44 -28.39
CA GLU A 370 -30.88 19.93 -28.75
C GLU A 370 -31.07 19.82 -30.27
N GLY A 371 -31.33 18.60 -30.76
CA GLY A 371 -31.44 18.35 -32.20
C GLY A 371 -30.14 18.46 -32.97
N GLY A 372 -29.02 18.58 -32.28
CA GLY A 372 -27.69 18.57 -32.86
C GLY A 372 -27.24 17.19 -33.34
N LYS A 373 -26.08 17.13 -33.95
CA LYS A 373 -25.48 15.87 -34.36
C LYS A 373 -24.93 15.08 -33.19
N ASN A 374 -24.93 13.76 -33.29
CA ASN A 374 -24.34 12.88 -32.35
C ASN A 374 -22.80 12.85 -32.47
N TYR A 375 -22.16 12.68 -31.35
CA TYR A 375 -20.73 12.42 -31.21
C TYR A 375 -20.51 11.09 -30.50
N LEU A 376 -19.42 10.44 -30.83
CA LEU A 376 -18.94 9.27 -30.09
C LEU A 376 -17.87 9.69 -29.08
N PHE A 377 -18.20 9.57 -27.81
CA PHE A 377 -17.27 9.77 -26.70
C PHE A 377 -16.69 8.42 -26.32
N VAL A 378 -15.36 8.34 -26.24
CA VAL A 378 -14.62 7.12 -25.93
C VAL A 378 -13.75 7.35 -24.70
N CYS A 379 -14.08 6.69 -23.61
CA CYS A 379 -13.23 6.64 -22.44
C CYS A 379 -12.06 5.67 -22.70
N GLN A 380 -10.88 6.09 -22.33
CA GLN A 380 -9.65 5.31 -22.45
C GLN A 380 -9.03 5.13 -21.05
N ALA A 381 -8.48 3.93 -20.80
CA ALA A 381 -7.72 3.70 -19.57
C ALA A 381 -6.40 4.45 -19.57
N GLY A 382 -5.84 4.67 -18.41
CA GLY A 382 -4.56 5.32 -18.18
C GLY A 382 -3.38 4.62 -18.83
N GLU A 383 -2.26 5.29 -18.87
CA GLU A 383 -0.96 4.67 -19.15
C GLU A 383 -0.50 3.84 -17.95
N GLU A 384 0.44 2.93 -18.18
CA GLU A 384 0.95 1.98 -17.19
C GLU A 384 1.27 2.63 -15.82
N ASP A 385 1.74 3.86 -15.83
CA ASP A 385 2.17 4.61 -14.65
C ASP A 385 1.38 5.88 -14.36
N LYS A 386 0.35 6.20 -15.16
CA LYS A 386 -0.40 7.45 -15.08
C LYS A 386 -1.88 7.23 -15.25
N LEU A 387 -2.68 7.87 -14.40
CA LEU A 387 -4.13 7.94 -14.54
C LEU A 387 -4.63 9.20 -15.24
N GLN A 388 -3.76 10.15 -15.51
CA GLN A 388 -4.11 11.31 -16.34
C GLN A 388 -4.07 10.93 -17.82
N VAL A 389 -5.21 10.96 -18.47
CA VAL A 389 -5.40 10.53 -19.87
C VAL A 389 -6.17 11.56 -20.68
N THR A 390 -6.13 11.38 -21.99
CA THR A 390 -7.04 12.07 -22.90
C THR A 390 -8.08 11.10 -23.44
N HIS A 391 -9.35 11.49 -23.38
CA HIS A 391 -10.45 10.72 -23.94
C HIS A 391 -10.82 11.28 -25.31
N ALA A 392 -11.07 10.38 -26.25
CA ALA A 392 -11.32 10.76 -27.64
C ALA A 392 -12.79 11.05 -27.91
N VAL A 393 -13.04 12.11 -28.68
CA VAL A 393 -14.39 12.42 -29.20
C VAL A 393 -14.34 12.43 -30.72
N PHE A 394 -15.23 11.65 -31.33
CA PHE A 394 -15.33 11.53 -32.77
C PHE A 394 -16.69 12.07 -33.30
N SER A 395 -16.62 12.69 -34.44
CA SER A 395 -17.78 12.92 -35.32
C SER A 395 -17.62 12.11 -36.59
N PHE A 396 -18.72 11.89 -37.29
CA PHE A 396 -18.75 11.12 -38.54
C PHE A 396 -19.40 11.96 -39.65
N ASP A 397 -18.90 11.79 -40.87
CA ASP A 397 -19.56 12.34 -42.04
C ASP A 397 -20.68 11.42 -42.57
N GLU A 398 -21.39 11.81 -43.62
CA GLU A 398 -22.44 11.04 -44.25
C GLU A 398 -21.98 9.69 -44.82
N ASN A 399 -20.68 9.52 -45.05
CA ASN A 399 -20.07 8.27 -45.53
C ASN A 399 -19.53 7.39 -44.38
N GLY A 400 -19.70 7.81 -43.11
CA GLY A 400 -19.19 7.12 -41.95
C GLY A 400 -17.68 7.27 -41.71
N ILE A 401 -17.08 8.31 -42.31
CA ILE A 401 -15.64 8.58 -42.09
C ILE A 401 -15.46 9.29 -40.73
N PRO A 402 -14.67 8.68 -39.79
CA PRO A 402 -14.46 9.27 -38.49
C PRO A 402 -13.54 10.49 -38.56
N GLN A 403 -13.88 11.53 -37.80
CA GLN A 403 -13.03 12.66 -37.53
C GLN A 403 -12.90 12.84 -36.01
N LYS A 404 -11.70 12.75 -35.49
CA LYS A 404 -11.47 13.10 -34.07
C LYS A 404 -11.59 14.61 -33.93
N VAL A 405 -12.56 15.07 -33.13
CA VAL A 405 -12.87 16.50 -32.96
C VAL A 405 -12.38 17.06 -31.66
N TRP A 406 -12.11 16.21 -30.67
CA TRP A 406 -11.61 16.65 -29.38
C TRP A 406 -10.86 15.53 -28.66
N ASP A 407 -9.81 15.89 -27.95
CA ASP A 407 -9.13 15.10 -26.94
C ASP A 407 -9.43 15.75 -25.59
N ILE A 408 -10.27 15.13 -24.77
CA ILE A 408 -10.65 15.63 -23.45
C ILE A 408 -9.54 15.28 -22.47
N PRO A 409 -8.82 16.27 -21.91
CA PRO A 409 -7.87 16.00 -20.83
C PRO A 409 -8.65 15.72 -19.56
N ALA A 410 -8.45 14.56 -18.98
CA ALA A 410 -9.17 14.12 -17.79
C ALA A 410 -8.30 13.19 -16.95
N MET A 411 -8.88 12.73 -15.84
CA MET A 411 -8.37 11.61 -15.06
C MET A 411 -8.85 10.30 -15.69
N GLU A 412 -8.61 9.16 -15.08
CA GLU A 412 -9.22 7.92 -15.52
C GLU A 412 -10.74 8.00 -15.33
N ALA A 413 -11.46 8.23 -16.41
CA ALA A 413 -12.88 8.44 -16.35
C ALA A 413 -13.65 7.13 -16.51
N ALA A 414 -14.56 6.84 -15.59
CA ALA A 414 -15.49 5.74 -15.72
C ALA A 414 -16.46 5.93 -16.89
N LYS A 415 -16.88 7.19 -17.13
CA LYS A 415 -17.94 7.49 -18.11
C LYS A 415 -17.86 8.94 -18.60
N ILE A 416 -18.27 9.17 -19.83
CA ILE A 416 -18.56 10.52 -20.36
C ILE A 416 -19.99 10.54 -20.83
N ILE A 417 -20.79 11.46 -20.33
CA ILE A 417 -22.21 11.60 -20.67
C ILE A 417 -22.57 13.05 -20.94
N THR A 418 -23.67 13.28 -21.67
CA THR A 418 -24.15 14.62 -21.97
C THR A 418 -25.57 14.81 -21.47
N GLY A 419 -25.94 16.01 -21.07
CA GLY A 419 -27.27 16.32 -20.58
C GLY A 419 -27.67 17.76 -20.77
N LYS A 420 -28.98 17.98 -20.96
CA LYS A 420 -29.62 19.30 -21.05
C LYS A 420 -29.81 19.86 -19.64
N THR A 421 -28.78 20.52 -19.12
CA THR A 421 -28.70 20.95 -17.70
C THR A 421 -29.10 22.41 -17.48
N TYR A 422 -29.11 23.23 -18.54
CA TYR A 422 -29.51 24.63 -18.43
C TYR A 422 -31.01 24.82 -18.72
N THR A 423 -31.66 25.72 -18.00
CA THR A 423 -33.07 26.07 -18.20
C THR A 423 -33.35 26.70 -19.56
N ASP A 424 -32.34 27.24 -20.21
CA ASP A 424 -32.42 27.79 -21.59
C ASP A 424 -32.21 26.71 -22.69
N GLY A 425 -32.01 25.46 -22.29
CA GLY A 425 -31.90 24.33 -23.22
C GLY A 425 -30.46 23.93 -23.58
N ARG A 426 -29.44 24.61 -23.03
CA ARG A 426 -28.03 24.24 -23.29
C ARG A 426 -27.67 22.94 -22.57
N TYR A 427 -26.72 22.25 -23.16
CA TYR A 427 -26.16 21.00 -22.69
C TYR A 427 -24.85 21.21 -21.95
N GLN A 428 -24.52 20.24 -21.12
CA GLN A 428 -23.18 20.08 -20.55
C GLN A 428 -22.68 18.66 -20.80
N ILE A 429 -21.36 18.53 -20.88
CA ILE A 429 -20.64 17.26 -20.99
C ILE A 429 -20.04 16.97 -19.61
N ALA A 430 -20.42 15.86 -19.00
CA ALA A 430 -19.90 15.42 -17.72
C ALA A 430 -18.90 14.28 -17.92
N VAL A 431 -17.69 14.46 -17.44
CA VAL A 431 -16.62 13.44 -17.37
C VAL A 431 -16.54 12.95 -15.94
N ILE A 432 -16.92 11.71 -15.73
CA ILE A 432 -16.99 11.06 -14.41
C ILE A 432 -15.63 10.47 -14.11
N ASN A 433 -14.75 11.27 -13.52
CA ASN A 433 -13.43 10.81 -13.11
C ASN A 433 -13.57 9.87 -11.92
N HIS A 434 -13.00 8.67 -12.05
CA HIS A 434 -13.05 7.65 -11.00
C HIS A 434 -11.83 7.75 -10.08
N GLU A 435 -10.64 7.83 -10.67
CA GLU A 435 -9.40 8.01 -9.96
C GLU A 435 -8.57 9.11 -10.63
N GLY A 436 -7.82 9.85 -9.84
CA GLY A 436 -7.12 11.03 -10.33
C GLY A 436 -5.63 11.02 -10.07
N GLU A 437 -4.92 11.71 -10.91
CA GLU A 437 -3.47 11.91 -10.97
C GLU A 437 -2.65 10.87 -10.22
N ALA A 438 -2.03 9.91 -10.91
CA ALA A 438 -1.20 8.95 -10.24
C ALA A 438 0.11 8.71 -10.98
N LYS A 439 1.15 8.53 -10.19
CA LYS A 439 2.27 7.68 -10.54
C LYS A 439 2.20 6.48 -9.62
N LEU A 440 1.95 5.32 -10.19
CA LEU A 440 1.81 4.11 -9.43
C LEU A 440 3.14 3.37 -9.38
N GLY A 441 3.73 3.33 -8.20
CA GLY A 441 5.00 2.68 -7.99
C GLY A 441 6.22 3.36 -8.63
N LEU A 442 6.07 4.56 -9.20
CA LEU A 442 7.17 5.32 -9.82
C LEU A 442 7.50 6.60 -9.05
N GLU A 443 7.08 6.70 -7.80
CA GLU A 443 7.49 7.80 -6.93
C GLU A 443 8.90 7.55 -6.39
N ASP A 444 9.64 8.64 -6.20
CA ASP A 444 10.95 8.59 -5.57
C ASP A 444 10.82 8.39 -4.05
N VAL A 445 11.72 7.64 -3.44
CA VAL A 445 11.94 7.71 -2.00
C VAL A 445 12.59 9.05 -1.68
N TRP A 446 12.16 9.65 -0.58
CA TRP A 446 12.71 10.91 -0.11
C TRP A 446 13.40 10.72 1.24
N VAL A 447 14.63 11.26 1.36
CA VAL A 447 15.33 11.35 2.63
C VAL A 447 15.41 12.83 3.00
N TYR A 448 14.65 13.23 3.98
CA TYR A 448 14.65 14.60 4.49
C TYR A 448 15.86 14.82 5.38
N LEU A 449 16.71 15.76 5.02
CA LEU A 449 17.95 16.07 5.73
C LEU A 449 17.65 16.91 6.97
N GLY A 450 18.13 16.44 8.11
CA GLY A 450 18.13 17.16 9.37
C GLY A 450 19.02 18.39 9.33
N GLY A 451 19.09 19.14 10.41
CA GLY A 451 19.99 20.28 10.56
C GLY A 451 19.62 21.18 11.72
N GLU A 452 20.47 22.17 12.03
CA GLU A 452 20.27 23.12 13.14
C GLU A 452 18.89 23.83 13.09
N ASP A 453 18.40 24.09 11.86
CA ASP A 453 17.10 24.75 11.62
C ASP A 453 15.94 23.74 11.52
N GLY A 454 16.16 22.47 11.89
CA GLY A 454 15.18 21.39 11.74
C GLY A 454 15.04 20.86 10.31
N TYR A 455 13.83 20.47 9.92
CA TYR A 455 13.51 19.85 8.63
C TYR A 455 12.64 20.78 7.79
N ASN A 456 12.83 20.73 6.46
CA ASN A 456 11.98 21.45 5.53
C ASN A 456 11.78 20.68 4.22
N ALA A 457 10.75 21.06 3.48
CA ALA A 457 10.33 20.37 2.26
C ALA A 457 11.39 20.35 1.13
N ASP A 458 12.25 21.37 1.07
CA ASP A 458 13.21 21.53 -0.02
C ASP A 458 14.55 20.84 0.24
N ARG A 459 14.85 20.53 1.51
CA ARG A 459 16.11 19.92 1.92
C ARG A 459 15.97 18.40 2.00
N ARG A 460 16.07 17.74 0.86
CA ARG A 460 15.92 16.28 0.76
C ARG A 460 16.71 15.69 -0.40
N ILE A 461 17.06 14.43 -0.26
CA ILE A 461 17.56 13.56 -1.33
C ILE A 461 16.36 12.83 -1.92
N ALA A 462 16.33 12.67 -3.24
CA ALA A 462 15.32 11.90 -3.97
C ALA A 462 16.00 10.83 -4.82
N LEU A 463 15.60 9.57 -4.65
CA LEU A 463 16.10 8.41 -5.39
C LEU A 463 14.93 7.56 -5.90
N PRO A 464 15.06 6.91 -7.07
CA PRO A 464 14.00 6.07 -7.62
C PRO A 464 13.55 5.00 -6.62
N GLY A 465 12.25 4.99 -6.28
CA GLY A 465 11.68 4.09 -5.28
C GLY A 465 11.10 2.80 -5.86
N CYS A 466 10.51 2.86 -7.05
CA CYS A 466 9.89 1.71 -7.72
C CYS A 466 8.92 0.91 -6.83
N ALA A 467 7.91 1.58 -6.31
CA ALA A 467 6.97 1.05 -5.32
C ALA A 467 7.65 0.67 -3.99
N ALA A 468 8.43 1.58 -3.46
CA ALA A 468 9.14 1.40 -2.21
C ALA A 468 8.18 1.17 -1.04
N VAL A 469 8.56 0.24 -0.17
CA VAL A 469 7.82 -0.08 1.06
C VAL A 469 8.66 0.16 2.31
N ASP A 470 9.98 0.25 2.14
CA ASP A 470 10.91 0.60 3.22
C ASP A 470 12.18 1.25 2.63
N CYS A 471 12.91 1.98 3.48
CA CYS A 471 14.12 2.70 3.10
C CYS A 471 15.04 2.81 4.33
N VAL A 472 16.22 2.17 4.28
CA VAL A 472 17.11 2.01 5.41
C VAL A 472 18.53 2.49 5.08
N PRO A 473 19.08 3.47 5.82
CA PRO A 473 20.50 3.86 5.70
C PRO A 473 21.42 2.84 6.35
N ILE A 474 22.46 2.40 5.65
CA ILE A 474 23.34 1.29 6.05
C ILE A 474 24.82 1.66 5.87
N ASN A 475 25.68 1.30 6.81
CA ASN A 475 27.13 1.35 6.67
C ASN A 475 27.67 0.01 6.15
N MET A 476 27.90 -0.11 4.86
CA MET A 476 28.50 -1.31 4.27
C MET A 476 30.01 -1.21 4.07
N LYS A 477 30.51 0.01 3.96
CA LYS A 477 31.92 0.29 3.69
C LYS A 477 32.63 0.83 4.94
N ASP A 478 33.95 0.76 4.92
CA ASP A 478 34.80 1.42 5.90
C ASP A 478 34.96 2.94 5.64
N SER A 479 34.13 3.54 4.79
CA SER A 479 34.21 4.97 4.43
C SER A 479 33.49 5.90 5.40
N GLY A 480 32.55 5.38 6.20
CA GLY A 480 31.70 6.18 7.10
C GLY A 480 30.57 6.95 6.40
N THR A 481 30.47 6.87 5.08
CA THR A 481 29.30 7.36 4.32
C THR A 481 28.32 6.22 4.13
N PRO A 482 27.06 6.37 4.53
CA PRO A 482 26.09 5.29 4.45
C PRO A 482 25.64 5.05 3.01
N GLU A 483 25.22 3.85 2.73
CA GLU A 483 24.43 3.46 1.57
C GLU A 483 22.95 3.50 1.93
N LEU A 484 22.09 3.61 0.92
CA LEU A 484 20.65 3.59 1.11
C LEU A 484 20.03 2.33 0.49
N LEU A 485 19.49 1.45 1.33
CA LEU A 485 18.71 0.31 0.89
C LEU A 485 17.27 0.74 0.69
N VAL A 486 16.72 0.53 -0.49
CA VAL A 486 15.31 0.71 -0.84
C VAL A 486 14.70 -0.66 -1.08
N VAL A 487 13.70 -1.01 -0.28
CA VAL A 487 12.94 -2.26 -0.41
C VAL A 487 11.72 -1.99 -1.28
N THR A 488 11.54 -2.77 -2.32
CA THR A 488 10.47 -2.58 -3.32
C THR A 488 9.46 -3.71 -3.28
N CYS A 489 8.19 -3.35 -3.41
CA CYS A 489 7.11 -4.30 -3.53
C CYS A 489 6.07 -3.76 -4.52
N ALA A 490 6.15 -4.20 -5.77
CA ALA A 490 5.26 -3.74 -6.84
C ALA A 490 3.82 -4.30 -6.72
N GLU A 491 3.36 -4.57 -5.51
CA GLU A 491 2.02 -5.13 -5.26
C GLU A 491 0.89 -4.22 -5.74
N ASN A 492 1.08 -2.92 -5.64
CA ASN A 492 0.13 -1.89 -6.01
C ASN A 492 0.58 -1.09 -7.26
N ALA A 493 1.42 -1.70 -8.08
CA ALA A 493 1.96 -1.05 -9.26
C ALA A 493 1.73 -1.92 -10.51
N PRO A 494 1.49 -1.31 -11.66
CA PRO A 494 1.29 -2.04 -12.91
C PRO A 494 2.61 -2.55 -13.54
N HIS A 495 3.75 -2.07 -13.07
CA HIS A 495 5.06 -2.48 -13.57
C HIS A 495 5.62 -3.70 -12.80
N LEU A 496 6.65 -4.31 -13.38
CA LEU A 496 7.38 -5.39 -12.73
C LEU A 496 8.13 -4.88 -11.48
N ASP A 497 8.21 -5.73 -10.48
CA ASP A 497 9.07 -5.52 -9.32
C ASP A 497 10.55 -5.58 -9.77
N PRO A 498 11.31 -4.48 -9.64
CA PRO A 498 12.71 -4.46 -10.04
C PRO A 498 13.63 -5.17 -9.04
N GLY A 499 13.11 -5.52 -7.86
CA GLY A 499 13.86 -6.01 -6.71
C GLY A 499 14.40 -4.89 -5.82
N ALA A 500 14.72 -5.26 -4.57
CA ALA A 500 15.30 -4.33 -3.61
C ALA A 500 16.65 -3.79 -4.11
N THR A 501 16.90 -2.50 -3.88
CA THR A 501 18.04 -1.79 -4.47
C THR A 501 18.86 -1.08 -3.40
N ILE A 502 20.19 -1.26 -3.43
CA ILE A 502 21.13 -0.43 -2.66
C ILE A 502 21.66 0.66 -3.58
N TYR A 503 21.51 1.91 -3.19
CA TYR A 503 22.19 3.06 -3.77
C TYR A 503 23.45 3.36 -2.99
N PHE A 504 24.58 3.42 -3.69
CA PHE A 504 25.86 3.72 -3.09
C PHE A 504 26.11 5.23 -3.07
N SER A 505 26.68 5.71 -1.98
CA SER A 505 27.13 7.08 -1.87
C SER A 505 28.64 7.21 -2.10
N ASP A 506 29.05 8.41 -2.47
CA ASP A 506 30.44 8.88 -2.50
C ASP A 506 30.56 10.27 -1.86
N GLU A 507 31.68 10.93 -2.02
CA GLU A 507 31.94 12.28 -1.50
C GLU A 507 30.98 13.36 -2.04
N ASN A 508 30.28 13.08 -3.13
CA ASN A 508 29.29 13.99 -3.76
C ASN A 508 27.82 13.63 -3.39
N GLY A 509 27.62 12.57 -2.61
CA GLY A 509 26.31 12.04 -2.22
C GLY A 509 25.90 10.80 -2.99
N PHE A 510 24.59 10.59 -3.16
CA PHE A 510 24.04 9.42 -3.84
C PHE A 510 23.92 9.62 -5.35
N ASP A 511 24.34 8.62 -6.10
CA ASP A 511 24.14 8.54 -7.55
C ASP A 511 23.12 7.44 -7.87
N LYS A 512 22.02 7.81 -8.54
CA LYS A 512 20.95 6.87 -8.96
C LYS A 512 21.43 5.74 -9.88
N ASP A 513 22.56 5.94 -10.56
CA ASP A 513 23.14 4.97 -11.48
C ASP A 513 24.20 4.07 -10.79
N ASN A 514 24.72 4.49 -9.63
CA ASN A 514 25.62 3.70 -8.80
C ASN A 514 24.84 2.86 -7.79
N LYS A 515 24.34 1.71 -8.23
CA LYS A 515 23.44 0.86 -7.46
C LYS A 515 23.65 -0.61 -7.68
N PHE A 516 23.14 -1.41 -6.74
CA PHE A 516 23.04 -2.87 -6.84
C PHE A 516 21.60 -3.31 -6.58
N CYS A 517 21.02 -4.09 -7.48
CA CYS A 517 19.67 -4.63 -7.35
C CYS A 517 19.73 -6.11 -6.95
N PHE A 518 19.03 -6.45 -5.88
CA PHE A 518 18.81 -7.82 -5.43
C PHE A 518 17.69 -8.48 -6.24
N ASP A 519 17.85 -9.75 -6.57
CA ASP A 519 16.77 -10.57 -7.13
C ASP A 519 15.77 -10.94 -6.01
N THR A 520 14.90 -10.02 -5.65
CA THR A 520 13.82 -10.23 -4.68
C THR A 520 12.47 -10.42 -5.38
N ILE A 521 11.46 -10.91 -4.68
CA ILE A 521 10.09 -11.04 -5.21
C ILE A 521 9.14 -10.41 -4.23
N LEU A 522 8.50 -9.31 -4.63
CA LEU A 522 7.50 -8.60 -3.86
C LEU A 522 7.93 -8.45 -2.38
N ALA A 523 9.20 -8.09 -2.17
CA ALA A 523 9.79 -7.98 -0.86
C ALA A 523 9.11 -6.87 -0.06
N HIS A 524 8.74 -7.19 1.17
CA HIS A 524 8.12 -6.23 2.07
C HIS A 524 8.90 -6.11 3.38
N GLY A 525 9.36 -7.23 3.90
CA GLY A 525 10.23 -7.28 5.07
C GLY A 525 11.70 -7.42 4.69
N VAL A 526 12.57 -6.76 5.43
CA VAL A 526 14.02 -6.86 5.32
C VAL A 526 14.65 -7.02 6.70
N ALA A 527 15.71 -7.82 6.76
CA ALA A 527 16.61 -7.89 7.91
C ALA A 527 18.05 -7.77 7.40
N VAL A 528 18.86 -6.97 8.10
CA VAL A 528 20.25 -6.67 7.74
C VAL A 528 21.16 -6.96 8.93
N GLY A 529 22.27 -7.64 8.69
CA GLY A 529 23.27 -7.91 9.72
C GLY A 529 24.44 -8.73 9.22
N ASP A 530 25.48 -8.85 10.01
CA ASP A 530 26.56 -9.83 9.78
C ASP A 530 26.16 -11.18 10.40
N PHE A 531 25.17 -11.86 9.80
CA PHE A 531 24.57 -13.08 10.35
C PHE A 531 25.55 -14.25 10.53
N ARG A 532 26.65 -14.22 9.84
CA ARG A 532 27.65 -15.28 9.83
C ARG A 532 28.97 -14.88 10.48
N HIS A 533 29.05 -13.69 11.04
CA HIS A 533 30.29 -13.09 11.53
C HIS A 533 31.39 -13.08 10.45
N SER A 534 31.00 -12.79 9.20
CA SER A 534 31.86 -12.83 8.03
C SER A 534 32.59 -11.50 7.79
N GLY A 535 32.14 -10.44 8.42
CA GLY A 535 32.59 -9.05 8.20
C GLY A 535 31.96 -8.39 6.99
N TYR A 536 31.00 -9.07 6.35
CA TYR A 536 30.19 -8.56 5.27
C TYR A 536 28.72 -8.59 5.73
N LEU A 537 27.98 -7.54 5.45
CA LEU A 537 26.55 -7.52 5.75
C LEU A 537 25.80 -8.48 4.83
N ASP A 538 24.93 -9.25 5.45
CA ASP A 538 23.99 -10.13 4.80
C ASP A 538 22.61 -9.47 4.77
N PHE A 539 21.79 -9.78 3.78
CA PHE A 539 20.45 -9.23 3.59
C PHE A 539 19.45 -10.37 3.44
N ALA A 540 18.44 -10.36 4.31
CA ALA A 540 17.32 -11.29 4.22
C ALA A 540 16.06 -10.53 3.78
N PHE A 541 15.40 -11.02 2.73
CA PHE A 541 14.17 -10.44 2.20
C PHE A 541 13.08 -11.49 2.17
N ALA A 542 11.89 -11.11 2.59
CA ALA A 542 10.69 -11.89 2.40
C ALA A 542 9.53 -10.96 2.08
N GLY A 543 8.51 -11.46 1.42
CA GLY A 543 7.45 -10.61 0.91
C GLY A 543 6.12 -11.29 0.87
N ILE A 544 5.19 -10.60 0.23
CA ILE A 544 3.83 -11.08 0.04
C ILE A 544 3.77 -12.06 -1.14
N ARG A 545 2.77 -12.95 -1.13
CA ARG A 545 2.56 -14.00 -2.16
C ARG A 545 3.76 -14.91 -2.38
N ASN A 546 4.62 -15.02 -1.40
CA ASN A 546 5.83 -15.79 -1.52
C ASN A 546 6.14 -16.51 -0.20
N ARG A 547 6.40 -17.82 -0.27
CA ARG A 547 6.73 -18.64 0.91
C ARG A 547 8.24 -18.74 1.14
N GLU A 548 9.04 -18.00 0.42
CA GLU A 548 10.49 -18.05 0.56
C GLU A 548 11.05 -16.75 1.15
N MET A 549 12.00 -16.89 2.05
CA MET A 549 12.94 -15.84 2.39
C MET A 549 14.18 -16.00 1.52
N ARG A 550 14.61 -14.95 0.87
CA ARG A 550 15.86 -14.87 0.12
C ARG A 550 16.94 -14.24 0.98
N LEU A 551 17.92 -15.04 1.35
CA LEU A 551 19.09 -14.60 2.09
C LEU A 551 20.25 -14.39 1.12
N PHE A 552 20.73 -13.16 1.04
CA PHE A 552 21.89 -12.77 0.25
C PHE A 552 23.10 -12.67 1.18
N GLU A 553 23.93 -13.69 1.13
CA GLU A 553 25.15 -13.79 1.93
C GLU A 553 26.26 -12.97 1.28
N GLY A 554 26.69 -11.91 1.97
CA GLY A 554 27.76 -11.02 1.51
C GLY A 554 29.15 -11.67 1.55
N GLY A 555 30.04 -11.21 0.70
CA GLY A 555 31.43 -11.68 0.65
C GLY A 555 32.31 -10.83 -0.28
N PRO A 556 33.61 -11.15 -0.39
CA PRO A 556 34.54 -10.36 -1.21
C PRO A 556 34.21 -10.36 -2.71
N ASP A 557 33.49 -11.37 -3.16
CA ASP A 557 33.09 -11.54 -4.58
C ASP A 557 31.63 -11.11 -4.84
N GLY A 558 30.97 -10.42 -3.90
CA GLY A 558 29.57 -10.03 -3.95
C GLY A 558 28.68 -10.95 -3.14
N TYR A 559 27.43 -11.15 -3.59
CA TYR A 559 26.40 -11.85 -2.83
C TYR A 559 26.10 -13.25 -3.38
N LYS A 560 25.86 -14.19 -2.46
CA LYS A 560 25.32 -15.52 -2.79
C LYS A 560 23.90 -15.64 -2.24
N MET A 561 22.95 -15.91 -3.11
CA MET A 561 21.56 -16.07 -2.71
C MET A 561 21.29 -17.50 -2.23
N LYS A 562 20.67 -17.62 -1.05
CA LYS A 562 20.14 -18.86 -0.46
C LYS A 562 18.65 -18.69 -0.21
N LYS A 563 17.87 -19.73 -0.51
CA LYS A 563 16.44 -19.73 -0.25
C LYS A 563 16.13 -20.52 1.01
N ILE A 564 15.27 -19.94 1.87
CA ILE A 564 14.70 -20.62 3.02
C ILE A 564 13.18 -20.58 2.80
N VAL A 565 12.57 -21.75 2.74
CA VAL A 565 11.17 -21.86 2.37
C VAL A 565 10.34 -22.29 3.58
N PHE A 566 9.29 -21.51 3.86
CA PHE A 566 8.41 -21.72 4.98
C PHE A 566 7.28 -22.70 4.63
N GLY A 567 7.04 -23.65 5.53
CA GLY A 567 5.91 -24.57 5.48
C GLY A 567 6.03 -25.75 4.50
N PRO A 568 5.00 -26.61 4.42
CA PRO A 568 4.95 -27.68 3.46
C PRO A 568 4.94 -27.13 2.04
N HIS A 569 5.79 -27.71 1.20
CA HIS A 569 5.91 -27.32 -0.20
C HIS A 569 4.86 -27.99 -1.07
N PRO A 570 4.07 -27.26 -1.83
CA PRO A 570 3.63 -27.76 -3.11
C PRO A 570 4.84 -27.84 -4.05
N GLU A 571 4.95 -28.87 -4.83
CA GLU A 571 6.04 -29.04 -5.82
C GLU A 571 6.07 -27.92 -6.88
N THR A 572 5.00 -27.15 -6.96
CA THR A 572 4.90 -25.94 -7.79
C THR A 572 4.38 -24.77 -6.93
N PHE A 573 5.19 -23.74 -6.84
CA PHE A 573 4.74 -22.46 -6.29
C PHE A 573 3.74 -21.84 -7.25
N VAL A 574 2.50 -21.69 -6.83
CA VAL A 574 1.50 -20.86 -7.53
C VAL A 574 1.47 -19.52 -6.81
N PRO A 575 1.75 -18.40 -7.50
CA PRO A 575 1.56 -17.08 -6.91
C PRO A 575 0.12 -16.95 -6.40
N PHE A 576 -0.05 -16.43 -5.21
CA PHE A 576 -1.36 -16.21 -4.63
C PHE A 576 -2.11 -15.17 -5.50
N PRO A 577 -3.30 -15.44 -6.03
CA PRO A 577 -4.05 -14.44 -6.77
C PRO A 577 -4.46 -13.29 -5.83
N TRP A 578 -4.22 -12.05 -6.22
CA TRP A 578 -4.58 -10.87 -5.41
C TRP A 578 -6.02 -10.77 -5.02
N ASP A 579 -6.78 -11.30 -5.86
CA ASP A 579 -8.19 -11.06 -5.99
C ASP A 579 -8.98 -11.74 -4.90
N GLU A 580 -8.31 -12.59 -4.17
CA GLU A 580 -8.94 -13.48 -3.24
C GLU A 580 -8.28 -13.39 -1.87
N ALA A 581 -8.05 -12.15 -1.44
CA ALA A 581 -7.64 -11.89 -0.09
C ALA A 581 -8.57 -12.64 0.89
N GLY A 582 -8.20 -13.84 1.20
CA GLY A 582 -8.81 -14.68 2.21
C GLY A 582 -9.54 -15.92 1.74
N LYS A 583 -9.78 -16.14 0.45
CA LYS A 583 -10.26 -17.43 -0.06
C LYS A 583 -10.04 -17.53 -1.55
N ASP A 584 -9.14 -18.38 -1.97
CA ASP A 584 -9.07 -18.76 -3.37
C ASP A 584 -10.09 -19.87 -3.61
N PRO A 585 -11.10 -19.68 -4.48
CA PRO A 585 -12.10 -20.71 -4.78
C PRO A 585 -11.49 -21.94 -5.46
N ASP A 586 -10.32 -21.79 -6.06
CA ASP A 586 -9.62 -22.90 -6.72
C ASP A 586 -8.82 -23.77 -5.75
N TYR A 587 -8.68 -23.33 -4.48
CA TYR A 587 -8.03 -24.12 -3.43
C TYR A 587 -9.04 -24.75 -2.48
N SER A 588 -8.74 -25.95 -2.01
CA SER A 588 -9.49 -26.59 -0.93
C SER A 588 -9.42 -25.76 0.37
N ASP A 589 -10.35 -26.01 1.29
CA ASP A 589 -10.32 -25.33 2.60
C ASP A 589 -9.04 -25.62 3.38
N GLU A 590 -8.39 -26.78 3.17
CA GLU A 590 -7.11 -27.14 3.75
C GLU A 590 -5.96 -26.32 3.13
N GLU A 591 -5.95 -26.16 1.82
CA GLU A 591 -4.97 -25.36 1.11
C GLU A 591 -5.14 -23.87 1.41
N ASN A 592 -6.36 -23.36 1.44
CA ASN A 592 -6.68 -21.99 1.87
C ASN A 592 -6.25 -21.73 3.33
N ALA A 593 -6.27 -22.72 4.20
CA ALA A 593 -5.81 -22.60 5.57
C ALA A 593 -4.28 -22.50 5.68
N LEU A 594 -3.54 -23.08 4.74
CA LEU A 594 -2.07 -23.10 4.73
C LEU A 594 -1.45 -21.83 4.13
N ILE A 595 -2.06 -21.27 3.10
CA ILE A 595 -1.54 -20.09 2.39
C ILE A 595 -1.39 -18.87 3.31
N PRO A 596 -2.38 -18.50 4.14
CA PRO A 596 -2.24 -17.40 5.08
C PRO A 596 -1.13 -17.57 6.10
N ASP A 597 -0.78 -18.81 6.43
CA ASP A 597 0.22 -19.09 7.48
C ASP A 597 1.67 -19.03 6.97
N PHE A 598 1.90 -19.02 5.66
CA PHE A 598 3.24 -19.20 5.11
C PHE A 598 3.60 -18.30 3.92
N GLY A 599 2.86 -17.27 3.61
CA GLY A 599 3.07 -16.62 2.33
C GLY A 599 2.91 -15.10 2.24
N ASN A 600 2.75 -14.40 3.35
CA ASN A 600 2.50 -12.95 3.34
C ASN A 600 3.30 -12.23 4.41
N VAL A 601 4.62 -12.16 4.21
CA VAL A 601 5.53 -11.44 5.10
C VAL A 601 5.39 -9.94 4.88
N ARG A 602 5.21 -9.19 5.96
CA ARG A 602 5.14 -7.73 5.96
C ARG A 602 6.35 -7.07 6.61
N TRP A 603 6.91 -7.72 7.62
CA TRP A 603 7.99 -7.15 8.43
C TRP A 603 8.98 -8.24 8.82
N MET A 604 10.23 -7.84 8.92
CA MET A 604 11.29 -8.67 9.50
C MET A 604 12.09 -7.82 10.48
N HIS A 605 12.58 -8.46 11.53
CA HIS A 605 13.41 -7.79 12.54
C HIS A 605 14.52 -8.72 12.97
N ALA A 606 15.76 -8.22 12.94
CA ALA A 606 16.93 -8.98 13.34
C ALA A 606 17.45 -8.52 14.69
N ALA A 607 17.61 -9.44 15.63
CA ALA A 607 18.25 -9.23 16.92
C ALA A 607 18.70 -10.57 17.50
N ASP A 608 19.65 -10.53 18.42
CA ASP A 608 20.05 -11.69 19.22
C ASP A 608 19.08 -11.85 20.39
N TYR A 609 17.93 -12.51 20.14
CA TYR A 609 16.86 -12.64 21.14
C TYR A 609 17.18 -13.58 22.27
N ASN A 610 18.08 -14.54 22.02
CA ASN A 610 18.43 -15.55 23.02
C ASN A 610 19.79 -15.31 23.72
N GLY A 611 20.52 -14.28 23.28
CA GLY A 611 21.81 -13.89 23.85
C GLY A 611 22.97 -14.85 23.51
N ASP A 612 22.86 -15.62 22.41
CA ASP A 612 23.89 -16.60 22.01
C ASP A 612 25.02 -16.00 21.15
N GLY A 613 24.89 -14.72 20.78
CA GLY A 613 25.85 -13.96 20.00
C GLY A 613 25.60 -14.03 18.49
N TYR A 614 24.54 -14.69 18.02
CA TYR A 614 24.11 -14.71 16.64
C TYR A 614 22.78 -13.96 16.49
N LEU A 615 22.65 -13.22 15.42
CA LEU A 615 21.38 -12.54 15.13
C LEU A 615 20.31 -13.58 14.73
N ASP A 616 19.16 -13.49 15.37
CA ASP A 616 17.94 -14.20 15.02
C ASP A 616 17.06 -13.32 14.12
N ILE A 617 16.17 -13.91 13.35
CA ILE A 617 15.27 -13.16 12.47
C ILE A 617 13.81 -13.48 12.83
N PHE A 618 13.09 -12.47 13.31
CA PHE A 618 11.65 -12.51 13.39
C PHE A 618 11.04 -12.25 12.02
N VAL A 619 10.06 -13.07 11.62
CA VAL A 619 9.35 -12.99 10.34
C VAL A 619 7.87 -12.88 10.60
N SER A 620 7.28 -11.73 10.30
CA SER A 620 5.84 -11.51 10.48
C SER A 620 5.01 -12.17 9.38
N GLN A 621 3.73 -12.43 9.66
CA GLN A 621 2.75 -12.88 8.68
C GLN A 621 1.51 -12.00 8.77
N ILE A 622 1.23 -11.20 7.75
CA ILE A 622 0.13 -10.23 7.79
C ILE A 622 -1.25 -10.88 7.69
N THR A 623 -1.35 -12.05 7.10
CA THR A 623 -2.62 -12.77 6.91
C THR A 623 -2.73 -14.07 7.69
N GLY A 624 -1.68 -14.47 8.38
CA GLY A 624 -1.59 -15.75 9.09
C GLY A 624 -1.97 -15.68 10.55
N LYS A 625 -2.06 -16.83 11.16
CA LYS A 625 -2.25 -17.03 12.61
C LYS A 625 -0.92 -17.15 13.35
N ASN A 626 0.17 -17.24 12.61
CA ASN A 626 1.49 -17.50 13.16
C ASN A 626 2.51 -16.52 12.56
N SER A 627 3.52 -16.18 13.35
CA SER A 627 4.77 -15.57 12.91
C SER A 627 5.92 -16.46 13.34
N PHE A 628 7.12 -16.21 12.83
CA PHE A 628 8.24 -17.12 13.01
C PHE A 628 9.47 -16.42 13.55
N ILE A 629 10.26 -17.10 14.36
CA ILE A 629 11.64 -16.73 14.67
C ILE A 629 12.54 -17.81 14.09
N LEU A 630 13.42 -17.40 13.20
CA LEU A 630 14.52 -18.21 12.70
C LEU A 630 15.73 -17.97 13.61
N TRP A 631 16.11 -18.98 14.39
CA TRP A 631 17.23 -18.89 15.28
C TRP A 631 18.55 -18.91 14.51
N GLY A 632 19.39 -17.91 14.77
CA GLY A 632 20.72 -17.77 14.24
C GLY A 632 21.69 -18.87 14.72
N GLY A 633 22.92 -18.83 14.26
CA GLY A 633 23.96 -19.73 14.69
C GLY A 633 25.06 -19.94 13.64
N PRO A 634 26.13 -20.67 13.96
CA PRO A 634 27.30 -20.81 13.09
C PRO A 634 26.99 -21.50 11.74
N GLU A 635 25.88 -22.23 11.65
CA GLU A 635 25.43 -22.90 10.43
C GLU A 635 24.39 -22.07 9.62
N GLY A 636 24.17 -20.84 10.02
CA GLY A 636 23.15 -19.95 9.43
C GLY A 636 21.74 -20.37 9.80
N TYR A 637 20.75 -20.07 8.97
CA TYR A 637 19.32 -20.28 9.25
C TYR A 637 18.78 -21.53 8.57
N SER A 638 17.83 -22.18 9.29
CA SER A 638 17.01 -23.25 8.72
C SER A 638 15.64 -23.30 9.37
N THR A 639 14.64 -23.86 8.68
CA THR A 639 13.30 -24.08 9.23
C THR A 639 13.26 -25.15 10.31
N GLU A 640 14.30 -25.97 10.46
CA GLU A 640 14.45 -26.93 11.57
C GLU A 640 14.76 -26.24 12.89
N ARG A 641 15.35 -25.02 12.83
CA ARG A 641 15.62 -24.16 13.99
C ARG A 641 14.72 -22.94 13.94
N MET A 642 13.43 -23.16 13.86
CA MET A 642 12.41 -22.14 13.80
C MET A 642 11.44 -22.29 14.98
N GLN A 643 11.14 -21.18 15.64
CA GLN A 643 10.07 -21.10 16.61
C GLN A 643 8.83 -20.51 15.95
N VAL A 644 7.68 -21.09 16.19
CA VAL A 644 6.38 -20.57 15.76
C VAL A 644 5.74 -19.85 16.94
N LEU A 645 5.33 -18.61 16.75
CA LEU A 645 4.57 -17.81 17.70
C LEU A 645 3.13 -17.67 17.19
N ALA A 646 2.16 -17.96 18.06
CA ALA A 646 0.75 -17.80 17.75
C ALA A 646 0.39 -16.31 17.74
N THR A 647 0.42 -15.73 16.56
CA THR A 647 0.09 -14.34 16.30
C THR A 647 -1.18 -14.22 15.45
N ASP A 648 -1.62 -13.00 15.14
CA ASP A 648 -2.89 -12.79 14.44
C ASP A 648 -2.73 -11.62 13.49
N GLY A 649 -2.19 -11.91 12.30
CA GLY A 649 -1.98 -10.92 11.22
C GLY A 649 -1.03 -9.79 11.61
N ILE A 650 0.26 -10.09 11.69
CA ILE A 650 1.28 -9.13 12.14
C ILE A 650 1.85 -8.33 10.98
N SER A 651 1.88 -7.02 11.11
CA SER A 651 2.48 -6.08 10.15
C SER A 651 3.84 -5.55 10.60
N ALA A 652 4.07 -5.36 11.88
CA ALA A 652 5.31 -4.78 12.39
C ALA A 652 5.76 -5.46 13.69
N ALA A 653 7.05 -5.37 13.95
CA ALA A 653 7.68 -5.85 15.16
C ALA A 653 8.84 -4.95 15.58
N ASN A 654 9.07 -4.84 16.88
CA ASN A 654 10.22 -4.21 17.45
C ASN A 654 10.60 -4.87 18.77
N ALA A 655 11.79 -4.65 19.26
CA ALA A 655 12.27 -5.29 20.49
C ALA A 655 13.02 -4.29 21.39
N ALA A 656 12.93 -4.52 22.68
CA ALA A 656 13.72 -3.86 23.73
C ALA A 656 13.65 -4.71 25.00
N ASP A 657 14.53 -4.46 25.97
CA ASP A 657 14.41 -5.02 27.32
C ASP A 657 13.47 -4.12 28.15
N LEU A 658 12.17 -4.41 28.05
CA LEU A 658 11.13 -3.56 28.64
C LEU A 658 11.02 -3.74 30.16
N ASP A 659 11.20 -4.97 30.66
CA ASP A 659 11.09 -5.23 32.10
C ASP A 659 12.43 -5.14 32.84
N GLY A 660 13.54 -4.96 32.13
CA GLY A 660 14.87 -4.77 32.68
C GLY A 660 15.51 -6.06 33.20
N ASP A 661 15.10 -7.22 32.69
CA ASP A 661 15.62 -8.53 33.12
C ASP A 661 16.88 -8.96 32.34
N GLY A 662 17.28 -8.18 31.31
CA GLY A 662 18.46 -8.41 30.48
C GLY A 662 18.20 -9.26 29.23
N TYR A 663 16.97 -9.64 28.96
CA TYR A 663 16.55 -10.30 27.74
C TYR A 663 15.69 -9.34 26.89
N LEU A 664 15.75 -9.51 25.57
CA LEU A 664 14.91 -8.72 24.68
C LEU A 664 13.47 -9.23 24.74
N ASP A 665 12.53 -8.29 24.93
CA ASP A 665 11.11 -8.51 24.74
C ASP A 665 10.73 -8.17 23.30
N LEU A 666 9.74 -8.87 22.76
CA LEU A 666 9.28 -8.68 21.39
C LEU A 666 7.89 -8.07 21.39
N VAL A 667 7.75 -6.87 20.83
CA VAL A 667 6.46 -6.22 20.61
C VAL A 667 6.06 -6.38 19.16
N VAL A 668 4.84 -6.89 18.93
CA VAL A 668 4.30 -7.03 17.57
C VAL A 668 2.96 -6.32 17.45
N SER A 669 2.68 -5.78 16.28
CA SER A 669 1.42 -5.08 15.98
C SER A 669 0.56 -5.85 15.00
N CYS A 670 -0.74 -5.97 15.32
CA CYS A 670 -1.70 -6.62 14.45
C CYS A 670 -2.20 -5.64 13.38
N HIS A 671 -2.15 -6.09 12.13
CA HIS A 671 -2.75 -5.39 10.99
C HIS A 671 -4.11 -5.96 10.64
N LEU A 672 -4.24 -7.29 10.60
CA LEU A 672 -5.46 -7.99 10.24
C LEU A 672 -5.75 -9.11 11.23
N THR A 673 -7.00 -9.23 11.61
CA THR A 673 -7.49 -10.38 12.34
C THR A 673 -8.24 -11.31 11.38
N LYS A 674 -7.85 -12.59 11.32
CA LYS A 674 -8.47 -13.63 10.50
C LYS A 674 -8.70 -13.27 9.03
N GLY A 675 -7.61 -13.16 8.26
CA GLY A 675 -7.68 -13.19 6.81
C GLY A 675 -8.61 -12.16 6.20
N HIS A 676 -8.27 -10.88 6.28
CA HIS A 676 -8.89 -9.75 5.58
C HIS A 676 -10.40 -9.50 5.75
N LYS A 677 -11.13 -10.35 6.48
CA LYS A 677 -12.61 -10.28 6.52
C LYS A 677 -13.20 -9.65 7.77
N ILE A 678 -12.40 -9.28 8.75
CA ILE A 678 -12.89 -8.64 9.98
C ILE A 678 -12.35 -7.23 10.05
N PRO A 679 -13.22 -6.22 10.21
CA PRO A 679 -12.79 -4.85 10.46
C PRO A 679 -11.85 -4.81 11.66
N ASN A 680 -10.70 -4.16 11.49
CA ASN A 680 -9.67 -4.08 12.52
C ASN A 680 -9.98 -3.08 13.64
N GLU A 681 -11.25 -3.02 14.03
CA GLU A 681 -11.67 -2.37 15.28
C GLU A 681 -11.07 -3.09 16.51
N LYS A 682 -10.46 -4.27 16.30
CA LYS A 682 -9.91 -5.16 17.35
C LYS A 682 -8.45 -5.47 17.17
N GLY A 683 -7.70 -4.54 16.59
CA GLY A 683 -6.24 -4.60 16.55
C GLY A 683 -5.65 -4.62 17.96
N LYS A 684 -4.44 -5.11 18.09
CA LYS A 684 -3.71 -5.19 19.36
C LYS A 684 -2.22 -5.11 19.13
N PHE A 685 -1.50 -4.59 20.10
CA PHE A 685 -0.10 -4.94 20.30
C PHE A 685 -0.02 -6.19 21.15
N VAL A 686 0.93 -7.04 20.88
CA VAL A 686 1.27 -8.18 21.73
C VAL A 686 2.72 -8.03 22.16
N VAL A 687 2.94 -7.97 23.46
CA VAL A 687 4.26 -8.00 24.08
C VAL A 687 4.56 -9.43 24.47
N TYR A 688 5.54 -10.07 23.87
CA TYR A 688 6.09 -11.34 24.27
C TYR A 688 7.29 -11.05 25.18
N TRP A 689 7.16 -11.39 26.45
CA TRP A 689 8.21 -11.19 27.44
C TRP A 689 9.31 -12.24 27.23
N GLY A 690 10.51 -11.77 26.95
CA GLY A 690 11.69 -12.57 26.69
C GLY A 690 12.18 -13.35 27.94
N GLY A 691 13.21 -14.12 27.76
CA GLY A 691 13.84 -14.84 28.83
C GLY A 691 14.85 -15.88 28.34
N PRO A 692 15.50 -16.62 29.24
CA PRO A 692 16.60 -17.53 28.90
C PRO A 692 16.19 -18.70 27.96
N ASN A 693 14.90 -18.94 27.79
CA ASN A 693 14.37 -19.96 26.86
C ASN A 693 13.75 -19.34 25.58
N GLY A 694 14.00 -18.07 25.31
CA GLY A 694 13.32 -17.33 24.24
C GLY A 694 11.89 -16.95 24.66
N PHE A 695 10.95 -17.00 23.72
CA PHE A 695 9.58 -16.55 23.90
C PHE A 695 8.64 -17.73 24.19
N GLU A 696 7.83 -17.59 25.22
CA GLU A 696 6.85 -18.61 25.63
C GLU A 696 5.43 -18.09 25.49
N GLU A 697 4.51 -18.88 24.92
CA GLU A 697 3.13 -18.47 24.63
C GLU A 697 2.32 -17.97 25.83
N HIS A 698 2.66 -18.38 27.03
CA HIS A 698 2.00 -17.93 28.25
C HIS A 698 2.60 -16.65 28.86
N ARG A 699 3.79 -16.22 28.37
CA ARG A 699 4.48 -15.00 28.81
C ARG A 699 4.22 -13.87 27.82
N LYS A 700 2.97 -13.40 27.73
CA LYS A 700 2.61 -12.30 26.85
C LYS A 700 1.50 -11.42 27.40
N SER A 701 1.54 -10.14 27.01
CA SER A 701 0.50 -9.15 27.29
C SER A 701 -0.13 -8.67 25.97
N GLN A 702 -1.37 -8.18 26.03
CA GLN A 702 -2.08 -7.66 24.86
C GLN A 702 -2.66 -6.28 25.17
N LEU A 703 -2.41 -5.32 24.29
CA LEU A 703 -2.87 -3.95 24.42
C LEU A 703 -3.76 -3.61 23.20
N PRO A 704 -5.02 -3.19 23.40
CA PRO A 704 -5.93 -2.86 22.33
C PRO A 704 -5.44 -1.68 21.49
N THR A 705 -5.53 -1.82 20.16
CA THR A 705 -5.29 -0.77 19.18
C THR A 705 -6.18 -0.95 17.95
N TYR A 706 -5.92 -0.20 16.90
CA TYR A 706 -6.51 -0.39 15.57
C TYR A 706 -5.57 -1.20 14.66
N CYS A 707 -5.91 -1.33 13.39
CA CYS A 707 -5.01 -1.87 12.36
C CYS A 707 -3.74 -1.01 12.32
N SER A 708 -2.61 -1.58 12.73
CA SER A 708 -1.33 -0.89 12.83
C SER A 708 -0.36 -1.40 11.77
N ASN A 709 0.39 -0.52 11.13
CA ASN A 709 1.41 -0.87 10.13
C ASN A 709 2.84 -0.77 10.64
N ALA A 710 3.08 0.08 11.62
CA ALA A 710 4.42 0.29 12.19
C ALA A 710 4.33 0.54 13.69
N LEU A 711 5.37 0.21 14.39
CA LEU A 711 5.52 0.53 15.81
C LEU A 711 6.97 0.89 16.12
N THR A 712 7.16 1.66 17.19
CA THR A 712 8.47 2.01 17.73
C THR A 712 8.42 2.07 19.25
N ILE A 713 9.56 1.90 19.90
CA ILE A 713 9.69 1.83 21.35
C ILE A 713 10.69 2.91 21.80
N HIS A 714 10.28 3.79 22.71
CA HIS A 714 11.15 4.81 23.30
C HIS A 714 10.53 5.34 24.57
N ASP A 715 11.32 6.07 25.39
CA ASP A 715 10.83 6.86 26.53
C ASP A 715 10.22 8.17 26.00
N PHE A 716 8.91 8.18 25.72
CA PHE A 716 8.24 9.35 25.14
C PHE A 716 7.78 10.39 26.17
N ASN A 717 7.72 10.04 27.43
CA ASN A 717 7.26 10.89 28.51
C ASN A 717 8.40 11.35 29.46
N ASN A 718 9.62 10.92 29.22
CA ASN A 718 10.85 11.25 29.97
C ASN A 718 10.84 10.74 31.42
N ASP A 719 10.20 9.63 31.70
CA ASP A 719 10.18 9.00 33.03
C ASP A 719 11.27 7.92 33.24
N GLY A 720 12.02 7.60 32.19
CA GLY A 720 13.07 6.60 32.17
C GLY A 720 12.59 5.18 31.93
N LEU A 721 11.33 4.99 31.57
CA LEU A 721 10.74 3.71 31.17
C LEU A 721 10.45 3.73 29.66
N LEU A 722 10.41 2.54 29.03
CA LEU A 722 10.20 2.44 27.59
C LEU A 722 8.73 2.28 27.25
N ASP A 723 8.22 3.21 26.46
CA ASP A 723 6.85 3.27 26.00
C ASP A 723 6.70 2.64 24.60
N ILE A 724 5.47 2.30 24.20
CA ILE A 724 5.15 1.71 22.90
C ILE A 724 4.25 2.67 22.13
N TYR A 725 4.73 3.15 20.98
CA TYR A 725 3.91 3.84 20.00
C TYR A 725 3.64 2.94 18.80
N GLY A 726 2.40 2.95 18.30
CA GLY A 726 2.08 2.28 17.06
C GLY A 726 1.09 3.07 16.20
N THR A 727 1.35 3.10 14.91
CA THR A 727 0.53 3.82 13.94
C THR A 727 -0.85 3.18 13.81
N ALA A 728 -1.86 3.98 13.53
CA ALA A 728 -3.18 3.51 13.11
C ALA A 728 -3.36 3.73 11.60
N TYR A 729 -3.49 2.64 10.86
CA TYR A 729 -3.66 2.67 9.41
C TYR A 729 -5.14 2.77 9.01
N ASN A 730 -6.01 2.02 9.66
CA ASN A 730 -7.46 2.11 9.55
C ASN A 730 -8.15 1.40 10.73
N ASN A 731 -9.44 1.66 10.93
CA ASN A 731 -10.29 0.96 11.89
C ASN A 731 -11.39 0.11 11.21
N GLY A 732 -11.22 -0.17 9.92
CA GLY A 732 -12.22 -0.88 9.10
C GLY A 732 -13.30 0.03 8.51
N ARG A 733 -13.42 1.28 8.96
CA ARG A 733 -14.38 2.29 8.48
C ARG A 733 -13.72 3.59 8.06
N CYS A 734 -12.72 4.01 8.80
CA CYS A 734 -12.03 5.28 8.59
C CYS A 734 -10.52 5.08 8.59
N ARG A 735 -9.81 5.94 7.88
CA ARG A 735 -8.36 5.99 7.82
C ARG A 735 -7.76 7.20 8.53
N ASP A 736 -8.51 8.27 8.68
CA ASP A 736 -8.09 9.44 9.47
C ASP A 736 -8.46 9.18 10.93
N ILE A 737 -7.58 8.54 11.65
CA ILE A 737 -7.82 8.04 13.02
C ILE A 737 -6.59 8.20 13.88
N ASP A 738 -6.79 8.25 15.18
CA ASP A 738 -5.73 8.36 16.17
C ASP A 738 -4.87 7.10 16.22
N SER A 739 -3.57 7.28 16.18
CA SER A 739 -2.58 6.31 16.63
C SER A 739 -2.51 6.29 18.15
N VAL A 740 -1.96 5.22 18.70
CA VAL A 740 -1.91 5.04 20.15
C VAL A 740 -0.48 4.91 20.66
N MET A 741 -0.21 5.58 21.76
CA MET A 741 1.01 5.47 22.54
C MET A 741 0.65 4.97 23.93
N TYR A 742 1.20 3.82 24.34
CA TYR A 742 1.05 3.27 25.69
C TYR A 742 2.27 3.58 26.53
N PHE A 743 2.04 4.15 27.68
CA PHE A 743 3.08 4.43 28.67
C PHE A 743 3.30 3.25 29.61
N GLN A 744 4.56 2.94 29.89
CA GLN A 744 4.92 1.92 30.85
C GLN A 744 4.79 2.46 32.27
N GLY A 745 4.21 1.70 33.18
CA GLY A 745 4.11 2.09 34.60
C GLY A 745 5.38 1.78 35.41
N GLU A 746 5.49 2.33 36.61
CA GLU A 746 6.59 2.06 37.57
C GLU A 746 6.75 0.56 37.90
N ASP A 747 5.69 -0.23 37.70
CA ASP A 747 5.68 -1.68 37.85
C ASP A 747 6.22 -2.42 36.60
N ARG A 748 6.74 -1.67 35.62
CA ARG A 748 7.22 -2.12 34.31
C ARG A 748 6.18 -2.89 33.49
N MET A 749 4.91 -2.56 33.71
CA MET A 749 3.78 -3.13 32.96
C MET A 749 3.05 -2.04 32.19
N PHE A 750 2.33 -2.43 31.11
CA PHE A 750 1.50 -1.52 30.35
C PHE A 750 0.03 -1.69 30.78
N HIS A 751 -0.62 -0.57 31.08
CA HIS A 751 -2.01 -0.56 31.51
C HIS A 751 -2.90 0.13 30.46
N TYR A 752 -4.09 -0.38 30.24
CA TYR A 752 -5.01 0.16 29.23
C TYR A 752 -5.36 1.65 29.45
N ALA A 753 -5.34 2.11 30.67
CA ALA A 753 -5.65 3.49 31.04
C ALA A 753 -4.53 4.47 30.69
N ASP A 754 -3.27 3.98 30.69
CA ASP A 754 -2.08 4.83 30.60
C ASP A 754 -1.63 4.92 29.14
N LYS A 755 -2.31 5.80 28.39
CA LYS A 755 -2.07 6.01 26.97
C LYS A 755 -2.41 7.40 26.50
N GLN A 756 -1.83 7.77 25.39
CA GLN A 756 -2.12 8.97 24.63
C GLN A 756 -2.52 8.61 23.21
N TYR A 757 -3.38 9.43 22.60
CA TYR A 757 -3.71 9.35 21.21
C TYR A 757 -3.00 10.46 20.43
N ILE A 758 -2.41 10.09 19.28
CA ILE A 758 -1.76 11.01 18.36
C ILE A 758 -2.46 10.87 17.01
N PHE A 759 -3.13 11.94 16.57
CA PHE A 759 -3.84 11.93 15.30
C PHE A 759 -2.87 11.86 14.12
N ASN A 760 -3.22 11.04 13.12
CA ASN A 760 -2.54 11.01 11.84
C ASN A 760 -3.47 10.56 10.69
N HIS A 761 -2.98 10.66 9.47
CA HIS A 761 -3.70 10.31 8.25
C HIS A 761 -3.25 8.93 7.73
N SER A 762 -3.91 7.86 8.18
CA SER A 762 -3.56 6.48 7.77
C SER A 762 -2.08 6.17 7.99
N GLY A 763 -1.60 6.24 9.22
CA GLY A 763 -0.19 6.04 9.57
C GLY A 763 0.35 4.70 9.08
N CYS A 764 1.47 4.70 8.36
CA CYS A 764 2.03 3.51 7.73
C CYS A 764 3.51 3.25 8.08
N GLY A 765 4.19 4.23 8.66
CA GLY A 765 5.57 4.13 9.12
C GLY A 765 5.80 5.08 10.30
N CYS A 766 6.76 4.77 11.14
CA CYS A 766 7.20 5.67 12.21
C CYS A 766 8.69 5.47 12.53
N LEU A 767 9.30 6.51 13.06
CA LEU A 767 10.67 6.53 13.53
C LEU A 767 10.74 7.46 14.74
N ALA A 768 11.42 7.04 15.80
CA ALA A 768 11.59 7.85 17.00
C ALA A 768 13.07 8.11 17.30
N GLY A 769 13.37 9.28 17.86
CA GLY A 769 14.69 9.71 18.23
C GLY A 769 14.71 11.19 18.58
N ASP A 770 15.77 11.68 19.16
CA ASP A 770 15.99 13.11 19.39
C ASP A 770 16.51 13.76 18.08
N PHE A 771 15.58 14.21 17.21
CA PHE A 771 15.93 14.69 15.86
C PHE A 771 16.51 16.11 15.84
N ASN A 772 16.29 16.90 16.88
CA ASN A 772 16.76 18.27 16.98
C ASN A 772 17.93 18.43 17.95
N GLY A 773 18.26 17.40 18.75
CA GLY A 773 19.36 17.40 19.70
C GLY A 773 19.05 18.12 21.01
N ASP A 774 17.79 18.29 21.39
CA ASP A 774 17.37 18.99 22.61
C ASP A 774 17.27 18.07 23.83
N GLY A 775 17.41 16.77 23.66
CA GLY A 775 17.39 15.75 24.70
C GLY A 775 16.02 15.11 24.95
N TYR A 776 15.02 15.47 24.20
CA TYR A 776 13.69 14.86 24.23
C TYR A 776 13.47 13.99 22.99
N ILE A 777 12.70 12.94 23.13
CA ILE A 777 12.40 12.04 22.02
C ILE A 777 11.31 12.65 21.14
N ASP A 778 11.59 12.76 19.85
CA ASP A 778 10.67 13.17 18.82
C ASP A 778 10.09 11.95 18.09
N LEU A 779 8.97 12.14 17.40
CA LEU A 779 8.27 11.08 16.69
C LEU A 779 7.96 11.50 15.25
N ALA A 780 8.57 10.86 14.27
CA ALA A 780 8.21 10.99 12.87
C ALA A 780 7.18 9.93 12.48
N VAL A 781 6.12 10.34 11.75
CA VAL A 781 5.04 9.45 11.30
C VAL A 781 4.76 9.67 9.83
N ALA A 782 4.86 8.60 9.04
CA ALA A 782 4.50 8.61 7.64
C ALA A 782 2.98 8.44 7.46
N SER A 783 2.37 9.34 6.72
CA SER A 783 0.93 9.37 6.44
C SER A 783 0.68 8.83 5.03
N HIS A 784 -0.02 7.69 4.93
CA HIS A 784 -0.27 7.06 3.63
C HIS A 784 -1.18 7.90 2.74
N LYS A 785 -2.25 8.47 3.30
CA LYS A 785 -3.16 9.35 2.57
C LYS A 785 -4.01 10.20 3.50
N ASN A 786 -4.31 11.40 3.07
CA ASN A 786 -5.19 12.34 3.73
C ASN A 786 -6.41 12.59 2.86
N ASP A 787 -7.62 12.37 3.40
CA ASP A 787 -8.88 12.61 2.72
C ASP A 787 -8.92 11.98 1.30
N GLY A 788 -8.38 10.75 1.16
CA GLY A 788 -8.32 10.02 -0.09
C GLY A 788 -7.22 10.44 -1.06
N ASN A 789 -6.38 11.41 -0.71
CA ASN A 789 -5.28 11.85 -1.54
C ASN A 789 -3.94 11.35 -0.98
N HIS A 790 -3.17 10.62 -1.80
CA HIS A 790 -1.85 10.14 -1.46
C HIS A 790 -0.75 11.22 -1.57
N VAL A 791 -1.03 12.31 -2.28
CA VAL A 791 -0.22 13.53 -2.25
C VAL A 791 -0.61 14.30 -1.01
N ASN A 792 0.12 14.10 0.07
CA ASN A 792 -0.21 14.63 1.39
C ASN A 792 1.04 14.96 2.20
N GLU A 793 0.94 15.04 3.53
CA GLU A 793 2.02 15.37 4.44
C GLU A 793 2.19 14.29 5.49
N SER A 794 3.44 13.96 5.80
CA SER A 794 3.88 13.21 6.96
C SER A 794 4.32 14.17 8.06
N TYR A 795 4.38 13.73 9.30
CA TYR A 795 4.58 14.64 10.43
C TYR A 795 5.79 14.24 11.28
N ILE A 796 6.51 15.24 11.77
CA ILE A 796 7.42 15.10 12.91
C ILE A 796 6.76 15.79 14.09
N PHE A 797 6.38 15.03 15.11
CA PHE A 797 5.87 15.54 16.38
C PHE A 797 7.05 15.74 17.32
N TRP A 798 7.19 16.97 17.80
CA TRP A 798 8.31 17.36 18.65
C TRP A 798 8.06 17.00 20.11
N GLY A 799 9.03 16.34 20.72
CA GLY A 799 9.10 16.06 22.14
C GLY A 799 9.30 17.31 22.99
N GLY A 800 9.32 17.14 24.26
CA GLY A 800 9.56 18.20 25.24
C GLY A 800 9.41 17.70 26.67
N GLU A 801 9.54 18.58 27.66
CA GLU A 801 9.42 18.26 29.10
C GLU A 801 8.08 17.57 29.43
N ASP A 802 7.03 17.85 28.66
CA ASP A 802 5.67 17.28 28.77
C ASP A 802 5.44 16.08 27.83
N GLY A 803 6.50 15.53 27.26
CA GLY A 803 6.46 14.43 26.30
C GLY A 803 6.05 14.86 24.89
N ILE A 804 5.56 13.92 24.10
CA ILE A 804 5.06 14.16 22.74
C ILE A 804 3.73 14.92 22.78
N ASN A 805 3.63 15.96 21.94
CA ASN A 805 2.43 16.78 21.82
C ASN A 805 2.07 16.94 20.33
N ASP A 806 0.87 16.50 19.94
CA ASP A 806 0.39 16.54 18.55
C ASP A 806 0.14 17.97 18.00
N GLN A 807 0.24 18.99 18.84
CA GLN A 807 0.17 20.40 18.43
C GLN A 807 1.55 21.00 18.11
N ARG A 808 2.64 20.28 18.45
CA ARG A 808 4.00 20.69 18.14
C ARG A 808 4.54 19.79 17.02
N TYR A 809 4.38 20.18 15.78
CA TYR A 809 4.82 19.37 14.66
C TYR A 809 5.40 20.17 13.51
N THR A 810 6.18 19.48 12.68
CA THR A 810 6.58 19.91 11.34
C THR A 810 5.96 18.97 10.31
N ALA A 811 5.27 19.54 9.32
CA ALA A 811 4.71 18.79 8.21
C ALA A 811 5.71 18.70 7.06
N LEU A 812 5.88 17.50 6.51
CA LEU A 812 6.77 17.20 5.39
C LEU A 812 5.97 16.57 4.25
N PRO A 813 6.03 17.10 3.02
CA PRO A 813 5.35 16.51 1.88
C PRO A 813 5.69 15.02 1.69
N CYS A 814 4.71 14.22 1.26
CA CYS A 814 4.93 12.82 0.92
C CYS A 814 4.02 12.36 -0.23
N ARG A 815 4.27 11.15 -0.74
CA ARG A 815 3.58 10.55 -1.89
C ARG A 815 3.15 9.14 -1.55
N GLY A 816 2.06 8.98 -0.80
CA GLY A 816 1.51 7.69 -0.44
C GLY A 816 2.55 6.71 0.11
N PRO A 817 3.31 7.06 1.14
CA PRO A 817 4.34 6.18 1.66
C PRO A 817 3.74 4.87 2.17
N HIS A 818 4.49 3.77 2.00
CA HIS A 818 4.16 2.47 2.59
C HIS A 818 4.97 2.16 3.84
N GLY A 819 6.04 2.89 4.08
CA GLY A 819 6.90 2.78 5.25
C GLY A 819 7.80 4.01 5.40
N MET A 820 8.57 4.01 6.46
CA MET A 820 9.55 5.04 6.75
C MET A 820 10.93 4.41 6.95
N CYS A 821 11.07 3.64 8.01
CA CYS A 821 12.26 2.85 8.29
C CYS A 821 11.86 1.73 9.25
N SER A 822 12.31 0.50 8.95
CA SER A 822 12.03 -0.67 9.81
C SER A 822 13.00 -0.80 10.99
N VAL A 823 13.90 0.16 11.14
CA VAL A 823 14.95 0.14 12.17
C VAL A 823 14.87 1.42 12.98
N ASP A 824 14.90 1.28 14.29
CA ASP A 824 14.93 2.42 15.22
C ASP A 824 16.35 2.95 15.44
N ILE A 825 16.41 4.21 15.87
CA ILE A 825 17.64 4.88 16.28
C ILE A 825 18.07 4.41 17.67
N GLY A 826 19.36 4.25 17.89
CA GLY A 826 19.95 3.95 19.19
C GLY A 826 20.15 2.48 19.51
N ASN A 827 20.43 2.21 20.76
CA ASN A 827 20.65 0.86 21.29
C ASN A 827 19.32 0.10 21.35
N ILE A 828 19.28 -1.12 20.85
CA ILE A 828 18.02 -1.90 20.84
C ILE A 828 17.54 -2.27 22.24
N MET A 829 18.46 -2.49 23.20
CA MET A 829 18.09 -2.92 24.55
C MET A 829 17.37 -1.81 25.32
N ASP A 830 17.93 -0.61 25.34
CA ASP A 830 17.54 0.49 26.23
C ASP A 830 17.28 1.83 25.53
N ARG A 831 17.40 1.86 24.20
CA ARG A 831 17.20 3.06 23.37
C ARG A 831 18.14 4.21 23.69
N SER A 832 19.27 3.95 24.36
CA SER A 832 20.30 4.95 24.62
C SER A 832 21.10 5.30 23.37
N ASP A 833 21.85 6.43 23.46
CA ASP A 833 22.75 6.87 22.39
C ASP A 833 24.02 6.01 22.27
N SER A 834 24.25 5.07 23.21
CA SER A 834 25.46 4.29 23.31
C SER A 834 25.25 2.81 23.05
N GLU A 835 26.14 2.21 22.31
CA GLU A 835 26.25 0.78 22.07
C GLU A 835 27.56 0.24 22.58
N TYR A 836 27.55 -1.01 22.98
CA TYR A 836 28.66 -1.57 23.73
C TYR A 836 29.27 -2.77 23.03
N TYR A 837 30.61 -2.78 22.99
CA TYR A 837 31.40 -3.93 22.60
C TYR A 837 32.27 -4.37 23.78
N THR A 838 32.17 -5.62 24.18
CA THR A 838 32.98 -6.22 25.23
C THR A 838 34.01 -7.16 24.63
N SER A 839 35.30 -6.93 24.89
CA SER A 839 36.38 -7.73 24.35
C SER A 839 36.42 -9.16 24.92
N GLU A 840 37.14 -10.07 24.27
CA GLU A 840 37.56 -11.31 24.91
C GLU A 840 38.46 -10.96 26.14
N ALA A 841 38.56 -11.90 27.08
CA ALA A 841 39.47 -11.75 28.20
C ALA A 841 40.91 -11.99 27.75
N TYR A 842 41.85 -11.15 28.24
CA TYR A 842 43.27 -11.29 28.03
C TYR A 842 43.97 -11.63 29.35
N GLU A 843 44.71 -12.78 29.41
CA GLU A 843 45.44 -13.20 30.57
C GLU A 843 46.79 -12.47 30.64
N SER A 844 47.05 -11.78 31.77
CA SER A 844 48.30 -11.12 32.02
C SER A 844 48.77 -11.29 33.47
N GLN A 845 50.05 -11.64 33.66
CA GLN A 845 50.64 -11.73 34.99
C GLN A 845 51.13 -10.36 35.50
N THR A 846 51.22 -9.37 34.65
CA THR A 846 51.61 -7.98 34.98
C THR A 846 50.40 -7.05 34.91
N LYS A 847 50.45 -5.91 35.59
CA LYS A 847 49.31 -5.00 35.59
C LYS A 847 49.25 -4.16 34.32
N ALA A 848 48.03 -3.80 33.93
CA ALA A 848 47.80 -2.87 32.84
C ALA A 848 48.21 -1.43 33.28
N LEU A 849 48.85 -0.70 32.38
CA LEU A 849 49.35 0.64 32.62
C LEU A 849 48.61 1.73 31.86
N LYS A 850 48.28 1.47 30.58
CA LYS A 850 47.69 2.43 29.70
C LYS A 850 46.74 1.73 28.73
N ILE A 851 45.66 2.41 28.36
CA ILE A 851 44.80 2.03 27.25
C ILE A 851 44.72 3.14 26.22
N GLU A 852 44.82 2.76 24.96
CA GLU A 852 44.62 3.68 23.84
C GLU A 852 43.95 2.95 22.67
N TRP A 853 43.28 3.70 21.81
CA TRP A 853 42.65 3.15 20.61
C TRP A 853 42.82 4.10 19.42
N LYS A 854 42.63 3.53 18.21
CA LYS A 854 42.52 4.28 16.97
C LYS A 854 41.06 4.28 16.57
N ALA A 855 40.49 5.47 16.47
CA ALA A 855 39.11 5.65 16.03
C ALA A 855 38.98 6.85 15.10
N GLU A 856 38.05 6.77 14.19
CA GLU A 856 37.55 7.89 13.44
C GLU A 856 36.14 8.20 13.96
N ASN A 857 35.97 9.42 14.46
CA ASN A 857 34.70 9.87 15.01
C ASN A 857 34.06 10.86 14.04
N ALA A 858 32.80 10.56 13.63
CA ALA A 858 31.94 11.52 12.96
C ALA A 858 31.48 12.62 13.92
N GLN A 859 30.79 13.64 13.43
CA GLN A 859 30.25 14.69 14.28
C GLN A 859 29.29 14.08 15.33
N LYS A 860 29.29 14.64 16.56
CA LYS A 860 28.46 14.21 17.68
C LYS A 860 28.60 12.72 18.06
N THR A 861 29.75 12.10 17.72
CA THR A 861 30.10 10.73 18.12
C THR A 861 31.25 10.69 19.09
N TRP A 862 31.32 9.64 19.91
CA TRP A 862 32.42 9.42 20.87
C TRP A 862 32.73 7.94 21.02
N VAL A 863 33.93 7.67 21.54
CA VAL A 863 34.33 6.34 22.00
C VAL A 863 34.90 6.49 23.40
N LYS A 864 34.43 5.73 24.37
CA LYS A 864 34.91 5.61 25.73
C LYS A 864 35.19 4.18 26.08
N VAL A 865 35.94 3.94 27.16
CA VAL A 865 36.29 2.59 27.60
C VAL A 865 36.13 2.41 29.08
N GLN A 866 35.65 1.25 29.48
CA GLN A 866 35.69 0.73 30.84
C GLN A 866 36.52 -0.56 30.85
N LEU A 867 37.13 -0.87 32.02
CA LEU A 867 37.92 -2.09 32.19
C LEU A 867 37.49 -2.84 33.44
N ARG A 868 37.71 -4.16 33.42
CA ARG A 868 37.57 -5.03 34.60
C ARG A 868 38.64 -6.11 34.59
N CYS A 869 38.89 -6.75 35.76
CA CYS A 869 39.75 -7.91 35.84
C CYS A 869 39.30 -8.88 36.91
N ALA A 870 39.75 -10.13 36.79
CA ALA A 870 39.53 -11.16 37.79
C ALA A 870 40.66 -12.20 37.74
N ASP A 871 40.75 -13.04 38.78
CA ASP A 871 41.75 -14.11 38.86
C ASP A 871 41.38 -15.33 37.98
N THR A 872 40.12 -15.48 37.60
CA THR A 872 39.61 -16.56 36.75
C THR A 872 38.61 -16.00 35.72
N PRO A 873 38.44 -16.65 34.57
CA PRO A 873 37.44 -16.25 33.62
C PRO A 873 36.01 -16.20 34.18
N ASP A 874 35.61 -17.22 34.97
CA ASP A 874 34.27 -17.27 35.57
C ASP A 874 34.03 -16.11 36.57
N ALA A 875 35.03 -15.69 37.32
CA ALA A 875 34.92 -14.55 38.22
C ALA A 875 34.86 -13.21 37.46
N LEU A 876 35.34 -13.16 36.22
CA LEU A 876 35.31 -11.98 35.40
C LEU A 876 33.85 -11.56 35.00
N GLU A 877 32.95 -12.52 34.86
CA GLU A 877 31.55 -12.24 34.50
C GLU A 877 30.85 -11.35 35.55
N THR A 878 31.19 -11.55 36.82
CA THR A 878 30.61 -10.79 37.93
C THR A 878 31.50 -9.65 38.44
N ALA A 879 32.65 -9.43 37.83
CA ALA A 879 33.56 -8.32 38.19
C ALA A 879 32.97 -6.97 37.79
N GLU A 880 33.08 -6.01 38.71
CA GLU A 880 32.63 -4.64 38.44
C GLU A 880 33.47 -3.96 37.38
N TRP A 881 32.82 -3.18 36.50
CA TRP A 881 33.47 -2.30 35.54
C TRP A 881 34.03 -1.07 36.23
N SER A 882 35.18 -0.60 35.77
CA SER A 882 35.74 0.67 36.21
C SER A 882 34.88 1.88 35.82
N GLU A 883 35.23 3.05 36.28
CA GLU A 883 34.78 4.28 35.63
C GLU A 883 35.18 4.33 34.17
N SER A 884 34.53 5.22 33.40
CA SER A 884 34.77 5.41 31.98
C SER A 884 36.01 6.26 31.72
N PHE A 885 36.85 5.89 30.78
CA PHE A 885 38.09 6.56 30.41
C PHE A 885 38.08 7.07 28.97
N GLU A 886 38.83 8.15 28.75
CA GLU A 886 39.12 8.71 27.43
C GLU A 886 40.36 8.08 26.81
N ASN A 887 40.57 8.27 25.51
CA ASN A 887 41.70 7.71 24.76
C ASN A 887 43.05 8.10 25.34
N GLY A 888 43.94 7.13 25.53
CA GLY A 888 45.27 7.33 26.04
C GLY A 888 45.38 7.40 27.56
N ALA A 889 44.34 6.99 28.28
CA ALA A 889 44.30 7.07 29.75
C ALA A 889 45.34 6.20 30.42
N ASP A 890 45.95 6.75 31.50
CA ASP A 890 46.75 5.99 32.45
C ASP A 890 45.79 5.22 33.39
N ILE A 891 45.83 3.90 33.31
CA ILE A 891 45.00 2.96 34.08
C ILE A 891 45.82 2.20 35.15
N SER A 892 47.02 2.60 35.38
CA SER A 892 47.94 1.93 36.31
C SER A 892 47.42 1.87 37.75
N ALA A 893 46.63 2.88 38.16
CA ALA A 893 45.99 2.96 39.47
C ALA A 893 44.93 1.86 39.69
N LEU A 894 44.32 1.32 38.64
CA LEU A 894 43.29 0.26 38.74
C LEU A 894 43.91 -1.12 39.13
N ASN A 895 45.20 -1.29 38.97
CA ASN A 895 45.95 -2.51 39.30
C ASN A 895 45.36 -3.77 38.59
N LEU A 896 44.94 -3.64 37.35
CA LEU A 896 44.32 -4.68 36.53
C LEU A 896 45.34 -5.75 36.14
N LYS A 897 45.12 -6.99 36.59
CA LYS A 897 45.95 -8.17 36.29
C LYS A 897 45.11 -9.45 36.32
N GLY A 898 45.64 -10.58 35.91
CA GLY A 898 44.93 -11.81 35.75
C GLY A 898 44.20 -11.82 34.41
N PHE A 899 42.92 -12.09 34.40
CA PHE A 899 42.09 -11.95 33.22
C PHE A 899 41.57 -10.52 33.15
N VAL A 900 42.02 -9.79 32.12
CA VAL A 900 41.63 -8.38 31.90
C VAL A 900 40.75 -8.28 30.69
N GLN A 901 39.71 -7.48 30.79
CA GLN A 901 38.70 -7.25 29.76
C GLN A 901 38.39 -5.75 29.67
N TYR A 902 38.18 -5.26 28.46
CA TYR A 902 37.68 -3.90 28.24
C TYR A 902 36.31 -3.92 27.60
N LYS A 903 35.52 -2.90 27.84
CA LYS A 903 34.24 -2.60 27.20
C LYS A 903 34.35 -1.23 26.53
N LEU A 904 34.15 -1.19 25.21
CA LEU A 904 34.03 0.06 24.46
C LEU A 904 32.58 0.51 24.50
N GLU A 905 32.38 1.78 24.71
CA GLU A 905 31.14 2.51 24.48
C GLU A 905 31.30 3.29 23.17
N LEU A 906 30.50 2.95 22.17
CA LEU A 906 30.42 3.66 20.92
C LEU A 906 29.14 4.52 20.95
N GLY A 907 29.31 5.82 21.14
CA GLY A 907 28.16 6.74 21.25
C GLY A 907 27.97 7.55 19.99
N ALA A 908 26.72 7.79 19.68
CA ALA A 908 26.31 8.67 18.59
C ALA A 908 25.02 9.41 18.99
N LYS A 909 25.16 10.68 19.36
CA LYS A 909 24.01 11.47 19.77
C LYS A 909 22.97 11.51 18.67
N CYS A 910 21.74 11.24 19.00
CA CYS A 910 20.59 11.22 18.07
C CYS A 910 20.77 10.25 16.89
N GLY A 911 21.53 9.16 17.05
CA GLY A 911 21.78 8.21 15.97
C GLY A 911 22.59 8.76 14.79
N CYS A 912 23.12 10.00 14.91
CA CYS A 912 23.89 10.63 13.87
C CYS A 912 25.31 10.06 13.81
N GLY A 913 25.73 9.66 12.64
CA GLY A 913 27.06 9.16 12.38
C GLY A 913 27.35 7.78 12.98
N SER A 914 28.60 7.36 12.86
CA SER A 914 29.10 6.10 13.40
C SER A 914 30.55 6.26 13.81
N PRO A 915 30.93 6.12 15.10
CA PRO A 915 32.32 5.99 15.46
C PRO A 915 32.85 4.68 14.89
N ARG A 916 34.09 4.70 14.36
CA ARG A 916 34.74 3.56 13.73
C ARG A 916 36.05 3.26 14.43
N VAL A 917 36.13 2.12 15.09
CA VAL A 917 37.31 1.73 15.88
C VAL A 917 38.08 0.64 15.14
N THR A 918 39.36 0.89 14.86
CA THR A 918 40.23 -0.05 14.14
C THR A 918 41.21 -0.80 15.02
N GLU A 919 41.58 -0.23 16.17
CA GLU A 919 42.59 -0.82 17.06
C GLU A 919 42.37 -0.39 18.50
N VAL A 920 42.49 -1.30 19.42
CA VAL A 920 42.62 -1.00 20.87
C VAL A 920 43.91 -1.62 21.40
N THR A 921 44.67 -0.84 22.16
CA THR A 921 45.95 -1.28 22.73
C THR A 921 45.93 -1.11 24.25
N VAL A 922 46.27 -2.17 24.95
CA VAL A 922 46.53 -2.12 26.40
C VAL A 922 48.01 -2.44 26.64
N ASP A 923 48.70 -1.51 27.27
CA ASP A 923 50.11 -1.68 27.62
C ASP A 923 50.20 -2.27 29.04
N PHE A 924 51.01 -3.28 29.20
CA PHE A 924 51.29 -3.94 30.50
C PHE A 924 52.75 -3.72 30.91
N GLU A 925 53.04 -3.86 32.26
CA GLU A 925 54.40 -3.75 32.79
C GLU A 925 55.43 -4.66 32.06
#